data_340a3c4b161d92b8ae723e308d02642e
#
_entry.id   340a3c4b161d92b8ae723e308d02642e
#
_cell.length_a   1.000
_cell.length_b   1.000
_cell.length_c   1.000
_cell.angle_alpha   90.00
_cell.angle_beta   90.00
_cell.angle_gamma   90.00
#
_symmetry.space_group_name_H-M   'P 1'
#
loop_
_entity.id
_entity.type
_entity.pdbx_description
1 polymer ?
#
loop_
_entity_poly.entity_id
_entity_poly.type
_entity_poly.pdbx_seq_one_letter_code
_entity_poly.pdbx_strand_id
1 'polypeptide(L)'
;MSSQHQYMSVNNTSSSRVGDIEHINFFRSGHLSEHIGSLCLSSEYSDVTLIVEGQRIPAHKVILAASSDYFRALLYGGMREANQAEVELQAPLQAFKALLRYVYSGHMGLSMLREDTVLDMLGLAHQFNFQELEAAISDYLRQVLALRNVCSVLDAARLYGLDALMDYCYNFLDRNATDILQHDSFLQLSVEALQGLLERDSFFAPEVDIFKAVCNWFNANQLWVKSEGGQAQVEKILKCVRLTLMSLEELLTVVRPFAPVTPDMLLDAIQEKTQTKSTELRHRGLLLPEENVATPKRGARVISGDMRSALLDGDTDNYDMERGYTRHTISDAPDNPGIVVRLATTTIINYIRLLLWDRDNRSYAYYIEVSVDQKDWVRVIDHSNYFCRSWQNLYFEPRVVQYIKLVGTSNTVNKVNNLYVVFHAVSLEALHTARVPPLCNGLIKPVHNVATVELSAVVIEGISRSRNALLNGDTEHYDWDQGYTCHQLGSGAIVVQLAQPYMLSSIRMLLWDCDYRHYSYYVETSLNYWDWEMVADRTRDACRSWQVIYFTPRPVSIIRIIGTNNSVNEVFHLVHLECPAQVEEAREDPAAKKQRPSPQENRLNPSNGSSSDASRASPPPAAEGPADPPRARSLPPAETATEADEYND
;
A
#
# COMPACT_ATOMS: atom_id res chain seq x y z
N MET A 1 6.66 -40.60 -26.25
CA MET A 1 7.71 -40.61 -25.24
C MET A 1 7.80 -39.23 -24.68
N SER A 2 7.35 -39.09 -23.46
CA SER A 2 7.01 -37.88 -22.76
C SER A 2 8.25 -37.19 -22.17
N SER A 3 8.36 -35.88 -22.42
CA SER A 3 9.35 -35.01 -21.77
C SER A 3 8.69 -34.39 -20.52
N GLN A 4 9.22 -34.75 -19.36
CA GLN A 4 8.85 -34.19 -18.08
C GLN A 4 9.56 -32.84 -17.88
N HIS A 5 8.77 -31.76 -17.67
CA HIS A 5 9.26 -30.53 -17.07
C HIS A 5 9.26 -30.69 -15.54
N GLN A 6 10.45 -30.63 -14.94
CA GLN A 6 10.60 -30.52 -13.48
C GLN A 6 10.63 -29.05 -13.08
N TYR A 7 9.60 -28.63 -12.35
CA TYR A 7 9.63 -27.38 -11.55
C TYR A 7 10.36 -27.66 -10.24
N MET A 8 11.42 -26.93 -9.96
CA MET A 8 12.03 -26.90 -8.63
C MET A 8 11.35 -25.84 -7.77
N SER A 9 10.76 -26.30 -6.68
CA SER A 9 10.27 -25.48 -5.59
C SER A 9 11.44 -25.03 -4.71
N VAL A 10 11.53 -23.73 -4.44
CA VAL A 10 12.50 -23.16 -3.49
C VAL A 10 11.90 -23.24 -2.09
N ASN A 11 12.44 -24.08 -1.23
CA ASN A 11 12.19 -24.08 0.20
C ASN A 11 13.09 -23.05 0.90
N ASN A 12 12.48 -22.03 1.50
CA ASN A 12 13.13 -21.13 2.43
C ASN A 12 13.37 -21.82 3.76
N THR A 13 14.62 -22.08 4.11
CA THR A 13 15.05 -22.28 5.50
C THR A 13 16.22 -21.34 5.79
N SER A 14 15.98 -20.42 6.71
CA SER A 14 16.96 -19.49 7.27
C SER A 14 18.08 -20.21 8.01
N SER A 15 19.33 -20.02 7.57
CA SER A 15 20.52 -20.24 8.38
C SER A 15 21.66 -19.40 7.82
N SER A 16 22.14 -18.49 8.65
CA SER A 16 23.32 -17.66 8.44
C SER A 16 24.59 -18.48 8.20
N ARG A 17 25.13 -18.41 6.99
CA ARG A 17 26.56 -18.65 6.74
C ARG A 17 26.99 -17.75 5.58
N VAL A 18 28.01 -16.94 5.85
CA VAL A 18 28.84 -16.31 4.82
C VAL A 18 29.51 -17.47 4.08
N GLY A 19 29.02 -17.78 2.89
CA GLY A 19 29.52 -18.86 2.06
C GLY A 19 29.11 -18.65 0.62
N ASP A 20 30.09 -18.46 -0.19
CA ASP A 20 30.14 -18.67 -1.64
C ASP A 20 28.97 -18.02 -2.44
N ILE A 21 29.29 -16.86 -2.99
CA ILE A 21 28.52 -16.25 -4.08
C ILE A 21 28.59 -17.25 -5.26
N GLU A 22 27.53 -18.02 -5.44
CA GLU A 22 27.38 -18.87 -6.61
C GLU A 22 27.51 -18.01 -7.87
N HIS A 23 28.38 -18.41 -8.78
CA HIS A 23 28.57 -17.75 -10.06
C HIS A 23 27.26 -17.78 -10.84
N ILE A 24 26.64 -16.58 -11.05
CA ILE A 24 25.49 -16.45 -11.93
C ILE A 24 25.98 -16.68 -13.36
N ASN A 25 25.81 -17.90 -13.87
CA ASN A 25 26.11 -18.26 -15.23
C ASN A 25 24.80 -18.31 -16.03
N PHE A 26 24.71 -17.45 -17.05
CA PHE A 26 23.61 -17.51 -18.01
C PHE A 26 23.99 -18.51 -19.12
N PHE A 27 23.28 -19.63 -19.21
CA PHE A 27 23.49 -20.64 -20.23
C PHE A 27 22.49 -20.47 -21.38
N ARG A 28 23.02 -20.16 -22.57
CA ARG A 28 22.33 -20.41 -23.83
C ARG A 28 22.89 -21.75 -24.36
N SER A 29 22.07 -22.76 -24.43
CA SER A 29 22.44 -24.17 -24.63
C SER A 29 23.14 -24.46 -25.98
N GLY A 30 24.22 -25.22 -25.96
CA GLY A 30 24.68 -26.11 -27.03
C GLY A 30 26.03 -25.77 -27.64
N HIS A 31 26.66 -26.78 -28.23
CA HIS A 31 27.95 -26.78 -28.96
C HIS A 31 28.10 -25.65 -30.01
N LEU A 32 26.97 -25.13 -30.55
CA LEU A 32 27.00 -24.03 -31.50
C LEU A 32 27.56 -22.74 -30.88
N SER A 33 27.28 -22.47 -29.58
CA SER A 33 27.78 -21.28 -28.90
C SER A 33 29.30 -21.32 -28.67
N GLU A 34 29.88 -22.48 -28.49
CA GLU A 34 31.34 -22.61 -28.37
C GLU A 34 32.05 -22.27 -29.66
N HIS A 35 31.54 -22.76 -30.81
CA HIS A 35 32.11 -22.44 -32.13
C HIS A 35 31.92 -20.97 -32.51
N ILE A 36 30.75 -20.38 -32.23
CA ILE A 36 30.50 -18.95 -32.42
C ILE A 36 31.38 -18.15 -31.46
N GLY A 37 31.50 -18.61 -30.21
CA GLY A 37 32.34 -17.96 -29.19
C GLY A 37 33.80 -17.83 -29.60
N SER A 38 34.36 -18.81 -30.34
CA SER A 38 35.74 -18.76 -30.83
C SER A 38 35.99 -17.68 -31.87
N LEU A 39 34.94 -17.19 -32.53
CA LEU A 39 35.01 -16.06 -33.49
C LEU A 39 35.04 -14.69 -32.80
N CYS A 40 34.84 -14.62 -31.49
CA CYS A 40 34.88 -13.36 -30.75
C CYS A 40 36.28 -12.74 -30.81
N LEU A 41 36.38 -11.50 -31.26
CA LEU A 41 37.62 -10.75 -31.45
C LEU A 41 38.59 -11.36 -32.52
N SER A 42 38.13 -12.33 -33.31
CA SER A 42 38.86 -12.91 -34.43
C SER A 42 38.54 -12.17 -35.72
N SER A 43 39.53 -12.07 -36.62
CA SER A 43 39.34 -11.54 -37.96
C SER A 43 38.78 -12.57 -38.96
N GLU A 44 38.67 -13.84 -38.56
CA GLU A 44 38.14 -14.90 -39.43
C GLU A 44 36.65 -14.62 -39.73
N TYR A 45 36.30 -14.56 -40.99
CA TYR A 45 34.96 -14.30 -41.52
C TYR A 45 34.37 -12.95 -41.10
N SER A 46 35.17 -11.99 -40.52
CA SER A 46 34.67 -10.67 -40.13
C SER A 46 34.28 -9.83 -41.36
N ASP A 47 33.12 -9.21 -41.31
CA ASP A 47 32.54 -8.37 -42.36
C ASP A 47 32.30 -6.91 -41.90
N VAL A 48 32.71 -6.60 -40.67
CA VAL A 48 32.69 -5.21 -40.11
C VAL A 48 33.83 -5.06 -39.09
N THR A 49 34.40 -3.83 -39.05
CA THR A 49 35.36 -3.45 -37.99
C THR A 49 34.71 -2.39 -37.12
N LEU A 50 34.55 -2.64 -35.83
CA LEU A 50 34.07 -1.67 -34.87
C LEU A 50 35.26 -0.90 -34.28
N ILE A 51 35.17 0.45 -34.26
CA ILE A 51 36.20 1.29 -33.67
C ILE A 51 35.66 1.78 -32.32
N VAL A 52 36.28 1.39 -31.21
CA VAL A 52 35.90 1.76 -29.84
C VAL A 52 37.14 2.31 -29.14
N GLU A 53 37.05 3.55 -28.65
CA GLU A 53 38.21 4.30 -28.08
C GLU A 53 39.48 4.21 -28.98
N GLY A 54 39.28 4.30 -30.29
CA GLY A 54 40.38 4.22 -31.28
C GLY A 54 40.91 2.81 -31.53
N GLN A 55 40.43 1.77 -30.80
CA GLN A 55 40.81 0.38 -31.03
C GLN A 55 39.91 -0.26 -32.09
N ARG A 56 40.52 -0.88 -33.11
CA ARG A 56 39.82 -1.66 -34.14
C ARG A 56 39.49 -3.05 -33.65
N ILE A 57 38.24 -3.43 -33.69
CA ILE A 57 37.71 -4.71 -33.23
C ILE A 57 36.99 -5.35 -34.41
N PRO A 58 37.50 -6.50 -34.95
CA PRO A 58 36.77 -7.23 -35.98
C PRO A 58 35.52 -7.86 -35.41
N ALA A 59 34.43 -7.85 -36.19
CA ALA A 59 33.14 -8.38 -35.77
C ALA A 59 32.31 -8.89 -36.97
N HIS A 60 31.17 -9.53 -36.67
CA HIS A 60 30.32 -10.17 -37.67
C HIS A 60 28.91 -9.53 -37.60
N LYS A 61 28.51 -8.87 -38.68
CA LYS A 61 27.21 -8.15 -38.76
C LYS A 61 26.03 -9.02 -38.39
N VAL A 62 26.01 -10.27 -38.89
CA VAL A 62 24.89 -11.19 -38.67
C VAL A 62 24.77 -11.58 -37.20
N ILE A 63 25.87 -11.80 -36.48
CA ILE A 63 25.85 -12.15 -35.04
C ILE A 63 25.37 -10.99 -34.22
N LEU A 64 25.90 -9.77 -34.47
CA LEU A 64 25.49 -8.57 -33.79
C LEU A 64 24.01 -8.26 -34.02
N ALA A 65 23.54 -8.30 -35.27
CA ALA A 65 22.16 -8.02 -35.65
C ALA A 65 21.17 -9.08 -35.14
N ALA A 66 21.59 -10.31 -35.00
CA ALA A 66 20.78 -11.39 -34.42
C ALA A 66 20.61 -11.23 -32.91
N SER A 67 21.58 -10.57 -32.23
CA SER A 67 21.60 -10.46 -30.78
C SER A 67 20.97 -9.16 -30.26
N SER A 68 20.84 -8.12 -31.11
CA SER A 68 20.31 -6.81 -30.68
C SER A 68 19.59 -6.09 -31.82
N ASP A 69 18.41 -5.56 -31.53
CA ASP A 69 17.67 -4.75 -32.48
C ASP A 69 18.40 -3.44 -32.85
N TYR A 70 19.16 -2.87 -31.91
CA TYR A 70 20.03 -1.73 -32.16
C TYR A 70 21.05 -2.06 -33.25
N PHE A 71 21.82 -3.14 -33.11
CA PHE A 71 22.79 -3.56 -34.11
C PHE A 71 22.14 -3.99 -35.41
N ARG A 72 20.94 -4.56 -35.37
CA ARG A 72 20.17 -4.84 -36.59
C ARG A 72 19.84 -3.56 -37.34
N ALA A 73 19.34 -2.55 -36.64
CA ALA A 73 19.03 -1.25 -37.26
C ALA A 73 20.29 -0.54 -37.78
N LEU A 74 21.38 -0.54 -36.99
CA LEU A 74 22.64 0.09 -37.36
C LEU A 74 23.30 -0.54 -38.58
N LEU A 75 23.35 -1.89 -38.65
CA LEU A 75 24.12 -2.63 -39.65
C LEU A 75 23.32 -3.06 -40.89
N TYR A 76 21.95 -3.09 -40.80
CA TYR A 76 21.06 -3.52 -41.87
C TYR A 76 19.87 -2.56 -42.11
N GLY A 77 19.67 -1.53 -41.27
CA GLY A 77 18.52 -0.64 -41.31
C GLY A 77 18.57 0.51 -42.32
N GLY A 78 19.53 0.49 -43.24
CA GLY A 78 19.68 1.55 -44.27
C GLY A 78 20.37 2.84 -43.79
N MET A 79 20.95 2.83 -42.59
CA MET A 79 21.80 3.90 -42.09
C MET A 79 23.12 3.96 -42.85
N ARG A 80 23.88 5.09 -42.72
CA ARG A 80 25.20 5.25 -43.40
C ARG A 80 26.17 4.14 -43.01
N GLU A 81 26.14 3.75 -41.75
CA GLU A 81 26.96 2.70 -41.11
C GLU A 81 26.74 1.31 -41.73
N ALA A 82 25.54 1.03 -42.25
CA ALA A 82 25.24 -0.24 -42.88
C ALA A 82 26.14 -0.57 -44.09
N ASN A 83 26.58 0.48 -44.83
CA ASN A 83 27.44 0.38 -46.01
C ASN A 83 28.94 0.63 -45.73
N GLN A 84 29.31 0.89 -44.49
CA GLN A 84 30.68 1.14 -44.08
C GLN A 84 31.37 -0.17 -43.63
N ALA A 85 32.63 -0.33 -43.95
CA ALA A 85 33.46 -1.43 -43.44
C ALA A 85 33.94 -1.14 -42.01
N GLU A 86 34.01 0.11 -41.61
CA GLU A 86 34.43 0.57 -40.28
C GLU A 86 33.31 1.38 -39.64
N VAL A 87 32.91 1.05 -38.41
CA VAL A 87 31.84 1.74 -37.66
C VAL A 87 32.42 2.19 -36.32
N GLU A 88 32.36 3.48 -36.03
CA GLU A 88 32.79 4.04 -34.75
C GLU A 88 31.66 4.01 -33.73
N LEU A 89 31.96 3.47 -32.54
CA LEU A 89 31.03 3.38 -31.42
C LEU A 89 31.61 4.09 -30.21
N GLN A 90 30.80 4.91 -29.56
CA GLN A 90 31.14 5.53 -28.29
C GLN A 90 30.77 4.58 -27.15
N ALA A 91 31.74 3.88 -26.62
CA ALA A 91 31.57 2.90 -25.54
C ALA A 91 32.88 2.70 -24.77
N PRO A 92 32.84 2.41 -23.44
CA PRO A 92 34.02 2.02 -22.69
C PRO A 92 34.58 0.70 -23.23
N LEU A 93 35.85 0.71 -23.61
CA LEU A 93 36.48 -0.41 -24.34
C LEU A 93 36.40 -1.76 -23.60
N GLN A 94 36.65 -1.75 -22.28
CA GLN A 94 36.65 -2.97 -21.49
C GLN A 94 35.25 -3.59 -21.36
N ALA A 95 34.25 -2.73 -21.10
CA ALA A 95 32.85 -3.15 -21.04
C ALA A 95 32.37 -3.63 -22.41
N PHE A 96 32.73 -2.93 -23.48
CA PHE A 96 32.37 -3.35 -24.85
C PHE A 96 32.96 -4.71 -25.24
N LYS A 97 34.23 -4.98 -24.88
CA LYS A 97 34.81 -6.30 -25.07
C LYS A 97 34.11 -7.41 -24.27
N ALA A 98 33.68 -7.08 -23.06
CA ALA A 98 32.89 -8.01 -22.24
C ALA A 98 31.51 -8.27 -22.87
N LEU A 99 30.85 -7.22 -23.38
CA LEU A 99 29.59 -7.32 -24.11
C LEU A 99 29.74 -8.20 -25.37
N LEU A 100 30.78 -7.99 -26.18
CA LEU A 100 31.02 -8.83 -27.34
C LEU A 100 31.20 -10.31 -26.96
N ARG A 101 31.95 -10.62 -25.89
CA ARG A 101 32.06 -11.98 -25.40
C ARG A 101 30.71 -12.59 -25.06
N TYR A 102 29.84 -11.81 -24.39
CA TYR A 102 28.46 -12.22 -24.10
C TYR A 102 27.67 -12.48 -25.38
N VAL A 103 27.72 -11.57 -26.36
CA VAL A 103 27.02 -11.69 -27.64
C VAL A 103 27.42 -12.97 -28.39
N TYR A 104 28.70 -13.30 -28.37
CA TYR A 104 29.22 -14.47 -29.09
C TYR A 104 29.10 -15.80 -28.34
N SER A 105 29.19 -15.77 -27.00
CA SER A 105 29.20 -17.02 -26.19
C SER A 105 27.83 -17.30 -25.53
N GLY A 106 26.98 -16.31 -25.41
CA GLY A 106 25.68 -16.40 -24.72
C GLY A 106 25.79 -16.48 -23.20
N HIS A 107 26.99 -16.33 -22.63
CA HIS A 107 27.18 -16.36 -21.17
C HIS A 107 28.18 -15.30 -20.69
N MET A 108 28.06 -14.90 -19.43
CA MET A 108 28.92 -13.91 -18.80
C MET A 108 29.01 -14.15 -17.29
N GLY A 109 30.23 -14.11 -16.76
CA GLY A 109 30.51 -14.16 -15.33
C GLY A 109 30.66 -12.75 -14.77
N LEU A 110 29.57 -12.12 -14.28
CA LEU A 110 29.59 -10.76 -13.75
C LEU A 110 30.53 -10.61 -12.54
N SER A 111 30.65 -11.63 -11.71
CA SER A 111 31.54 -11.65 -10.52
C SER A 111 33.03 -11.56 -10.86
N MET A 112 33.41 -11.84 -12.11
CA MET A 112 34.79 -11.75 -12.58
C MET A 112 35.16 -10.36 -13.10
N LEU A 113 34.18 -9.48 -13.23
CA LEU A 113 34.38 -8.10 -13.70
C LEU A 113 34.57 -7.13 -12.52
N ARG A 114 35.30 -6.05 -12.79
CA ARG A 114 35.37 -4.94 -11.82
C ARG A 114 34.01 -4.24 -11.70
N GLU A 115 33.70 -3.69 -10.53
CA GLU A 115 32.44 -2.98 -10.27
C GLU A 115 32.17 -1.87 -11.31
N ASP A 116 33.18 -1.04 -11.64
CA ASP A 116 33.06 0.00 -12.67
C ASP A 116 32.69 -0.58 -14.03
N THR A 117 33.30 -1.71 -14.40
CA THR A 117 33.03 -2.38 -15.68
C THR A 117 31.60 -2.96 -15.70
N VAL A 118 31.06 -3.40 -14.57
CA VAL A 118 29.65 -3.88 -14.47
C VAL A 118 28.68 -2.73 -14.67
N LEU A 119 28.96 -1.54 -14.11
CA LEU A 119 28.14 -0.33 -14.33
C LEU A 119 28.20 0.14 -15.79
N ASP A 120 29.40 0.15 -16.40
CA ASP A 120 29.55 0.42 -17.81
C ASP A 120 28.78 -0.58 -18.68
N MET A 121 28.82 -1.86 -18.30
CA MET A 121 28.04 -2.92 -18.96
C MET A 121 26.54 -2.71 -18.86
N LEU A 122 26.04 -2.24 -17.72
CA LEU A 122 24.63 -1.87 -17.55
C LEU A 122 24.26 -0.77 -18.56
N GLY A 123 25.12 0.25 -18.69
CA GLY A 123 24.93 1.31 -19.66
C GLY A 123 24.90 0.82 -21.10
N LEU A 124 25.81 -0.08 -21.46
CA LEU A 124 25.86 -0.66 -22.81
C LEU A 124 24.67 -1.59 -23.07
N ALA A 125 24.22 -2.36 -22.07
CA ALA A 125 23.04 -3.21 -22.18
C ALA A 125 21.79 -2.37 -22.45
N HIS A 126 21.64 -1.25 -21.74
CA HIS A 126 20.57 -0.29 -21.95
C HIS A 126 20.68 0.37 -23.34
N GLN A 127 21.85 0.96 -23.68
CA GLN A 127 22.10 1.66 -24.94
C GLN A 127 21.84 0.79 -26.16
N PHE A 128 22.29 -0.46 -26.12
CA PHE A 128 22.16 -1.41 -27.23
C PHE A 128 20.96 -2.33 -27.14
N ASN A 129 20.02 -2.06 -26.20
CA ASN A 129 18.75 -2.77 -26.02
C ASN A 129 18.89 -4.28 -25.76
N PHE A 130 19.80 -4.66 -24.85
CA PHE A 130 19.92 -6.02 -24.32
C PHE A 130 19.12 -6.20 -23.03
N GLN A 131 17.79 -6.27 -23.13
CA GLN A 131 16.88 -6.29 -21.98
C GLN A 131 17.15 -7.42 -21.00
N GLU A 132 17.43 -8.63 -21.48
CA GLU A 132 17.74 -9.79 -20.62
C GLU A 132 19.04 -9.57 -19.83
N LEU A 133 20.07 -8.99 -20.47
CA LEU A 133 21.34 -8.66 -19.83
C LEU A 133 21.19 -7.52 -18.83
N GLU A 134 20.40 -6.49 -19.15
CA GLU A 134 20.10 -5.38 -18.25
C GLU A 134 19.41 -5.87 -16.97
N ALA A 135 18.39 -6.73 -17.10
CA ALA A 135 17.72 -7.36 -15.98
C ALA A 135 18.68 -8.21 -15.13
N ALA A 136 19.52 -9.01 -15.78
CA ALA A 136 20.51 -9.87 -15.10
C ALA A 136 21.58 -9.07 -14.35
N ILE A 137 22.09 -7.98 -14.94
CA ILE A 137 23.04 -7.09 -14.27
C ILE A 137 22.35 -6.38 -13.09
N SER A 138 21.11 -5.94 -13.25
CA SER A 138 20.31 -5.32 -12.18
C SER A 138 20.13 -6.27 -11.01
N ASP A 139 19.81 -7.53 -11.26
CA ASP A 139 19.68 -8.56 -10.22
C ASP A 139 21.01 -8.88 -9.52
N TYR A 140 22.10 -8.92 -10.28
CA TYR A 140 23.44 -9.08 -9.70
C TYR A 140 23.82 -7.88 -8.82
N LEU A 141 23.58 -6.64 -9.27
CA LEU A 141 23.88 -5.43 -8.50
C LEU A 141 23.10 -5.38 -7.18
N ARG A 142 21.83 -5.85 -7.16
CA ARG A 142 21.06 -5.99 -5.91
C ARG A 142 21.73 -6.91 -4.89
N GLN A 143 22.37 -8.00 -5.36
CA GLN A 143 23.01 -8.99 -4.48
C GLN A 143 24.34 -8.49 -3.91
N VAL A 144 25.10 -7.69 -4.67
CA VAL A 144 26.44 -7.20 -4.28
C VAL A 144 26.42 -5.77 -3.72
N LEU A 145 25.22 -5.22 -3.46
CA LEU A 145 25.05 -3.84 -2.99
C LEU A 145 25.72 -3.66 -1.62
N ALA A 146 26.52 -2.60 -1.50
CA ALA A 146 27.27 -2.26 -0.30
C ALA A 146 27.43 -0.74 -0.20
N LEU A 147 27.84 -0.22 0.97
CA LEU A 147 28.06 1.24 1.17
C LEU A 147 29.01 1.84 0.13
N ARG A 148 30.04 1.09 -0.31
CA ARG A 148 31.04 1.58 -1.27
C ARG A 148 30.49 1.79 -2.69
N ASN A 149 29.43 1.09 -3.10
CA ASN A 149 28.95 1.10 -4.50
C ASN A 149 27.50 1.57 -4.65
N VAL A 150 26.71 1.66 -3.58
CA VAL A 150 25.29 1.98 -3.64
C VAL A 150 25.03 3.34 -4.31
N CYS A 151 25.88 4.33 -4.10
CA CYS A 151 25.72 5.66 -4.68
C CYS A 151 25.90 5.64 -6.20
N SER A 152 26.95 4.96 -6.68
CA SER A 152 27.19 4.81 -8.12
C SER A 152 26.13 3.94 -8.82
N VAL A 153 25.65 2.90 -8.13
CA VAL A 153 24.55 2.06 -8.63
C VAL A 153 23.25 2.85 -8.71
N LEU A 154 22.96 3.71 -7.70
CA LEU A 154 21.79 4.58 -7.69
C LEU A 154 21.82 5.59 -8.85
N ASP A 155 22.98 6.22 -9.09
CA ASP A 155 23.13 7.17 -10.20
C ASP A 155 22.93 6.49 -11.55
N ALA A 156 23.50 5.29 -11.75
CA ALA A 156 23.27 4.50 -12.95
C ALA A 156 21.80 4.07 -13.11
N ALA A 157 21.16 3.62 -12.03
CA ALA A 157 19.75 3.23 -12.04
C ALA A 157 18.83 4.42 -12.42
N ARG A 158 19.12 5.63 -11.92
CA ARG A 158 18.42 6.85 -12.30
C ARG A 158 18.65 7.22 -13.76
N LEU A 159 19.90 7.17 -14.21
CA LEU A 159 20.27 7.53 -15.58
C LEU A 159 19.55 6.66 -16.62
N TYR A 160 19.38 5.37 -16.32
CA TYR A 160 18.76 4.41 -17.23
C TYR A 160 17.27 4.13 -16.94
N GLY A 161 16.67 4.83 -15.97
CA GLY A 161 15.25 4.68 -15.64
C GLY A 161 14.88 3.29 -15.08
N LEU A 162 15.79 2.66 -14.32
CA LEU A 162 15.62 1.33 -13.74
C LEU A 162 14.95 1.44 -12.37
N ASP A 163 13.65 1.76 -12.35
CA ASP A 163 12.89 2.09 -11.13
C ASP A 163 13.04 1.03 -10.03
N ALA A 164 12.94 -0.26 -10.38
CA ALA A 164 13.06 -1.35 -9.41
C ALA A 164 14.46 -1.47 -8.77
N LEU A 165 15.53 -1.15 -9.49
CA LEU A 165 16.89 -1.10 -8.95
C LEU A 165 17.09 0.17 -8.12
N MET A 166 16.56 1.30 -8.58
CA MET A 166 16.57 2.58 -7.87
C MET A 166 15.87 2.46 -6.51
N ASP A 167 14.68 1.88 -6.45
CA ASP A 167 13.96 1.63 -5.20
C ASP A 167 14.74 0.73 -4.25
N TYR A 168 15.41 -0.30 -4.78
CA TYR A 168 16.25 -1.18 -3.97
C TYR A 168 17.44 -0.43 -3.37
N CYS A 169 18.11 0.45 -4.14
CA CYS A 169 19.19 1.30 -3.65
C CYS A 169 18.71 2.26 -2.58
N TYR A 170 17.56 2.92 -2.77
CA TYR A 170 16.99 3.81 -1.78
C TYR A 170 16.65 3.07 -0.47
N ASN A 171 16.05 1.87 -0.56
CA ASN A 171 15.75 1.07 0.61
C ASN A 171 17.02 0.62 1.37
N PHE A 172 18.12 0.37 0.64
CA PHE A 172 19.41 0.09 1.25
C PHE A 172 19.99 1.33 1.96
N LEU A 173 19.92 2.51 1.32
CA LEU A 173 20.36 3.78 1.89
C LEU A 173 19.54 4.17 3.12
N ASP A 174 18.22 3.99 3.10
CA ASP A 174 17.33 4.25 4.24
C ASP A 174 17.72 3.41 5.46
N ARG A 175 18.06 2.13 5.26
CA ARG A 175 18.47 1.21 6.35
C ARG A 175 19.87 1.51 6.91
N ASN A 176 20.73 2.11 6.10
CA ASN A 176 22.12 2.41 6.47
C ASN A 176 22.39 3.92 6.47
N ALA A 177 21.37 4.74 6.80
CA ALA A 177 21.44 6.19 6.65
C ALA A 177 22.60 6.82 7.45
N THR A 178 22.83 6.39 8.70
CA THR A 178 23.94 6.90 9.53
C THR A 178 25.31 6.53 8.98
N ASP A 179 25.46 5.33 8.44
CA ASP A 179 26.74 4.82 7.95
C ASP A 179 27.11 5.47 6.61
N ILE A 180 26.14 5.64 5.72
CA ILE A 180 26.39 6.25 4.39
C ILE A 180 26.76 7.74 4.52
N LEU A 181 26.19 8.47 5.48
CA LEU A 181 26.53 9.89 5.72
C LEU A 181 28.00 10.09 6.11
N GLN A 182 28.68 9.06 6.64
CA GLN A 182 30.08 9.05 7.01
C GLN A 182 30.99 8.41 5.96
N HIS A 183 30.40 7.79 4.91
CA HIS A 183 31.16 7.06 3.90
C HIS A 183 31.52 7.95 2.69
N ASP A 184 32.73 7.79 2.17
CA ASP A 184 33.23 8.61 1.03
C ASP A 184 32.38 8.50 -0.23
N SER A 185 31.66 7.39 -0.43
CA SER A 185 30.77 7.21 -1.58
C SER A 185 29.62 8.22 -1.60
N PHE A 186 29.19 8.73 -0.44
CA PHE A 186 28.16 9.78 -0.37
C PHE A 186 28.57 11.05 -1.13
N LEU A 187 29.88 11.38 -1.14
CA LEU A 187 30.43 12.55 -1.83
C LEU A 187 30.36 12.43 -3.35
N GLN A 188 30.16 11.22 -3.87
CA GLN A 188 30.10 10.92 -5.31
C GLN A 188 28.68 10.99 -5.89
N LEU A 189 27.64 11.12 -5.03
CA LEU A 189 26.26 11.23 -5.49
C LEU A 189 26.07 12.37 -6.47
N SER A 190 25.32 12.12 -7.54
CA SER A 190 24.81 13.19 -8.41
C SER A 190 23.87 14.12 -7.63
N VAL A 191 23.68 15.34 -8.16
CA VAL A 191 22.78 16.34 -7.56
C VAL A 191 21.37 15.79 -7.41
N GLU A 192 20.90 15.16 -8.48
CA GLU A 192 19.55 14.60 -8.57
C GLU A 192 19.36 13.41 -7.61
N ALA A 193 20.38 12.54 -7.48
CA ALA A 193 20.33 11.42 -6.54
C ALA A 193 20.37 11.91 -5.08
N LEU A 194 21.23 12.91 -4.80
CA LEU A 194 21.30 13.54 -3.48
C LEU A 194 19.97 14.21 -3.12
N GLN A 195 19.39 15.01 -4.02
CA GLN A 195 18.08 15.63 -3.78
C GLN A 195 17.01 14.56 -3.53
N GLY A 196 16.90 13.54 -4.40
CA GLY A 196 15.94 12.46 -4.24
C GLY A 196 16.11 11.70 -2.93
N LEU A 197 17.34 11.51 -2.44
CA LEU A 197 17.62 10.89 -1.15
C LEU A 197 17.16 11.77 0.02
N LEU A 198 17.47 13.06 -0.02
CA LEU A 198 17.13 14.01 1.06
C LEU A 198 15.62 14.29 1.15
N GLU A 199 14.88 14.17 0.05
CA GLU A 199 13.42 14.32 0.03
C GLU A 199 12.69 13.16 0.71
N ARG A 200 13.32 12.01 0.90
CA ARG A 200 12.70 10.83 1.50
C ARG A 200 12.48 10.99 3.00
N ASP A 201 11.29 10.67 3.46
CA ASP A 201 10.98 10.65 4.90
C ASP A 201 11.60 9.42 5.60
N SER A 202 11.89 8.37 4.83
CA SER A 202 12.51 7.12 5.28
C SER A 202 14.03 7.18 5.45
N PHE A 203 14.70 8.19 4.90
CA PHE A 203 16.13 8.41 5.11
C PHE A 203 16.36 8.97 6.53
N PHE A 204 16.40 8.06 7.50
CA PHE A 204 16.35 8.38 8.93
C PHE A 204 17.74 8.48 9.57
N ALA A 205 18.16 9.71 9.82
CA ALA A 205 19.34 10.06 10.60
C ALA A 205 19.09 11.39 11.34
N PRO A 206 19.92 11.75 12.36
CA PRO A 206 19.87 13.08 12.97
C PRO A 206 20.06 14.17 11.88
N GLU A 207 19.19 15.17 11.86
CA GLU A 207 19.20 16.17 10.79
C GLU A 207 20.50 16.99 10.78
N VAL A 208 21.14 17.17 11.94
CA VAL A 208 22.46 17.80 12.04
C VAL A 208 23.55 17.00 11.31
N ASP A 209 23.49 15.67 11.32
CA ASP A 209 24.46 14.82 10.65
C ASP A 209 24.21 14.79 9.14
N ILE A 210 22.95 14.81 8.72
CA ILE A 210 22.56 15.00 7.33
C ILE A 210 23.11 16.35 6.81
N PHE A 211 22.90 17.43 7.57
CA PHE A 211 23.40 18.75 7.20
C PHE A 211 24.93 18.76 7.05
N LYS A 212 25.67 18.18 8.02
CA LYS A 212 27.14 18.10 7.92
C LYS A 212 27.60 17.31 6.69
N ALA A 213 26.97 16.17 6.40
CA ALA A 213 27.29 15.37 5.21
C ALA A 213 27.02 16.16 3.90
N VAL A 214 25.94 16.91 3.84
CA VAL A 214 25.62 17.81 2.71
C VAL A 214 26.67 18.92 2.59
N CYS A 215 27.13 19.52 3.69
CA CYS A 215 28.23 20.50 3.68
C CYS A 215 29.53 19.87 3.13
N ASN A 216 29.86 18.64 3.52
CA ASN A 216 31.02 17.92 3.02
C ASN A 216 30.89 17.63 1.52
N TRP A 217 29.69 17.24 1.07
CA TRP A 217 29.39 17.04 -0.34
C TRP A 217 29.59 18.34 -1.15
N PHE A 218 29.09 19.50 -0.68
CA PHE A 218 29.36 20.80 -1.32
C PHE A 218 30.85 21.13 -1.39
N ASN A 219 31.59 20.82 -0.32
CA ASN A 219 33.03 21.05 -0.28
C ASN A 219 33.79 20.17 -1.28
N ALA A 220 33.38 18.92 -1.46
CA ALA A 220 33.96 18.00 -2.44
C ALA A 220 33.64 18.42 -3.88
N ASN A 221 32.45 18.98 -4.12
CA ASN A 221 31.93 19.33 -5.44
C ASN A 221 31.99 20.85 -5.76
N GLN A 222 33.01 21.54 -5.26
CA GLN A 222 33.14 23.01 -5.40
C GLN A 222 33.11 23.54 -6.82
N LEU A 223 33.63 22.80 -7.80
CA LEU A 223 33.66 23.21 -9.20
C LEU A 223 32.23 23.31 -9.76
N TRP A 224 31.38 22.35 -9.39
CA TRP A 224 29.98 22.36 -9.76
C TRP A 224 29.22 23.49 -9.03
N VAL A 225 29.42 23.65 -7.71
CA VAL A 225 28.78 24.70 -6.90
C VAL A 225 29.03 26.10 -7.48
N LYS A 226 30.22 26.33 -8.06
CA LYS A 226 30.61 27.61 -8.65
C LYS A 226 30.20 27.78 -10.13
N SER A 227 29.59 26.73 -10.74
CA SER A 227 29.15 26.82 -12.13
C SER A 227 27.89 27.68 -12.27
N GLU A 228 27.62 28.11 -13.49
CA GLU A 228 26.42 28.87 -13.86
C GLU A 228 25.17 27.98 -13.57
N GLY A 229 24.29 28.44 -12.67
CA GLY A 229 23.13 27.63 -12.17
C GLY A 229 23.39 26.78 -10.93
N GLY A 230 24.65 26.54 -10.53
CA GLY A 230 24.99 25.73 -9.34
C GLY A 230 24.40 26.32 -8.04
N GLN A 231 24.38 27.64 -7.93
CA GLN A 231 23.89 28.32 -6.73
C GLN A 231 22.38 28.13 -6.51
N ALA A 232 21.57 28.10 -7.57
CA ALA A 232 20.14 27.82 -7.48
C ALA A 232 19.86 26.35 -7.03
N GLN A 233 20.73 25.43 -7.43
CA GLN A 233 20.63 24.03 -7.04
C GLN A 233 21.12 23.80 -5.62
N VAL A 234 22.13 24.54 -5.14
CA VAL A 234 22.54 24.54 -3.73
C VAL A 234 21.36 24.93 -2.82
N GLU A 235 20.62 25.97 -3.19
CA GLU A 235 19.43 26.38 -2.45
C GLU A 235 18.35 25.30 -2.43
N LYS A 236 18.12 24.60 -3.56
CA LYS A 236 17.18 23.48 -3.62
C LYS A 236 17.60 22.33 -2.70
N ILE A 237 18.88 21.94 -2.71
CA ILE A 237 19.40 20.88 -1.83
C ILE A 237 19.26 21.29 -0.37
N LEU A 238 19.59 22.53 -0.01
CA LEU A 238 19.46 23.03 1.36
C LEU A 238 17.99 23.03 1.84
N LYS A 239 17.03 23.28 0.96
CA LYS A 239 15.59 23.17 1.27
C LYS A 239 15.13 21.72 1.54
N CYS A 240 15.87 20.71 1.06
CA CYS A 240 15.58 19.31 1.37
C CYS A 240 16.11 18.90 2.75
N VAL A 241 17.01 19.67 3.34
CA VAL A 241 17.44 19.52 4.74
C VAL A 241 16.40 20.17 5.64
N ARG A 242 15.92 19.44 6.61
CA ARG A 242 14.77 19.85 7.46
C ARG A 242 15.24 20.65 8.67
N LEU A 243 15.70 21.88 8.42
CA LEU A 243 16.23 22.78 9.46
C LEU A 243 15.27 22.99 10.62
N THR A 244 13.97 22.92 10.37
CA THR A 244 12.89 22.98 11.38
C THR A 244 12.97 21.89 12.45
N LEU A 245 13.59 20.75 12.16
CA LEU A 245 13.77 19.65 13.11
C LEU A 245 14.98 19.83 14.04
N MET A 246 15.93 20.70 13.66
CA MET A 246 17.14 20.95 14.43
C MET A 246 16.85 21.81 15.67
N SER A 247 17.66 21.63 16.71
CA SER A 247 17.60 22.49 17.89
C SER A 247 18.10 23.91 17.57
N LEU A 248 17.70 24.88 18.38
CA LEU A 248 18.18 26.26 18.21
C LEU A 248 19.71 26.36 18.33
N GLU A 249 20.31 25.56 19.23
CA GLU A 249 21.75 25.47 19.40
C GLU A 249 22.43 24.97 18.13
N GLU A 250 21.94 23.90 17.53
CA GLU A 250 22.47 23.36 16.27
C GLU A 250 22.32 24.34 15.11
N LEU A 251 21.18 25.04 15.01
CA LEU A 251 20.98 26.08 14.00
C LEU A 251 22.00 27.22 14.11
N LEU A 252 22.30 27.66 15.33
CA LEU A 252 23.21 28.78 15.56
C LEU A 252 24.69 28.39 15.51
N THR A 253 25.05 27.16 15.96
CA THR A 253 26.45 26.72 16.07
C THR A 253 26.94 25.94 14.87
N VAL A 254 26.07 25.17 14.21
CA VAL A 254 26.43 24.29 13.09
C VAL A 254 25.97 24.85 11.74
N VAL A 255 24.72 25.30 11.65
CA VAL A 255 24.11 25.71 10.37
C VAL A 255 24.52 27.13 10.00
N ARG A 256 24.42 28.09 10.92
CA ARG A 256 24.73 29.51 10.70
C ARG A 256 26.13 29.81 10.13
N PRO A 257 27.22 29.11 10.55
CA PRO A 257 28.55 29.36 10.02
C PRO A 257 28.74 28.94 8.55
N PHE A 258 27.83 28.17 7.99
CA PHE A 258 27.93 27.69 6.61
C PHE A 258 27.46 28.76 5.62
N ALA A 259 28.38 29.32 4.86
CA ALA A 259 28.18 30.50 4.00
C ALA A 259 26.98 30.42 3.02
N PRO A 260 26.63 29.25 2.40
CA PRO A 260 25.49 29.16 1.54
C PRO A 260 24.12 29.30 2.24
N VAL A 261 24.06 29.19 3.56
CA VAL A 261 22.82 29.38 4.34
C VAL A 261 22.61 30.85 4.62
N THR A 262 21.51 31.40 4.14
CA THR A 262 21.16 32.81 4.37
C THR A 262 20.54 32.99 5.77
N PRO A 263 20.67 34.19 6.37
CA PRO A 263 19.99 34.48 7.64
C PRO A 263 18.47 34.30 7.56
N ASP A 264 17.87 34.58 6.40
CA ASP A 264 16.43 34.43 6.19
C ASP A 264 16.00 32.95 6.27
N MET A 265 16.77 32.01 5.69
CA MET A 265 16.50 30.57 5.81
C MET A 265 16.48 30.08 7.27
N LEU A 266 17.37 30.65 8.11
CA LEU A 266 17.39 30.31 9.55
C LEU A 266 16.18 30.89 10.28
N LEU A 267 15.83 32.15 9.97
CA LEU A 267 14.67 32.80 10.60
C LEU A 267 13.37 32.09 10.19
N ASP A 268 13.23 31.75 8.91
CA ASP A 268 12.09 31.01 8.40
C ASP A 268 11.97 29.64 9.10
N ALA A 269 13.07 28.88 9.25
CA ALA A 269 13.08 27.60 9.94
C ALA A 269 12.69 27.73 11.42
N ILE A 270 13.17 28.77 12.12
CA ILE A 270 12.81 29.05 13.52
C ILE A 270 11.33 29.47 13.60
N GLN A 271 10.87 30.30 12.69
CA GLN A 271 9.47 30.74 12.65
C GLN A 271 8.55 29.54 12.41
N GLU A 272 8.81 28.74 11.39
CA GLU A 272 8.03 27.54 11.08
C GLU A 272 7.98 26.58 12.26
N LYS A 273 9.13 26.30 12.89
CA LYS A 273 9.21 25.44 14.10
C LYS A 273 8.37 25.95 15.27
N THR A 274 8.26 27.28 15.44
CA THR A 274 7.54 27.88 16.57
C THR A 274 6.05 28.06 16.30
N GLN A 275 5.65 28.20 15.04
CA GLN A 275 4.25 28.48 14.65
C GLN A 275 3.50 27.24 14.18
N THR A 276 4.20 26.22 13.67
CA THR A 276 3.59 25.02 13.10
C THR A 276 3.54 23.91 14.16
N LYS A 277 2.43 23.18 14.19
CA LYS A 277 2.32 21.99 15.05
C LYS A 277 3.33 20.92 14.64
N SER A 278 3.85 20.20 15.60
CA SER A 278 4.80 19.11 15.36
C SER A 278 4.26 18.06 14.36
N THR A 279 2.95 17.81 14.37
CA THR A 279 2.30 16.85 13.48
C THR A 279 2.19 17.32 12.01
N GLU A 280 2.39 18.60 11.75
CA GLU A 280 2.39 19.21 10.42
C GLU A 280 3.80 19.37 9.86
N LEU A 281 4.82 19.29 10.72
CA LEU A 281 6.22 19.29 10.30
C LEU A 281 6.56 17.97 9.61
N ARG A 282 7.39 18.06 8.61
CA ARG A 282 7.84 16.90 7.85
C ARG A 282 8.97 16.18 8.60
N HIS A 283 8.65 15.16 9.38
CA HIS A 283 9.61 14.36 10.14
C HIS A 283 10.23 13.24 9.30
N ARG A 284 11.42 12.74 9.76
CA ARG A 284 12.01 11.49 9.27
C ARG A 284 11.71 10.36 10.22
N GLY A 285 11.51 9.17 9.68
CA GLY A 285 11.24 7.97 10.48
C GLY A 285 11.83 6.72 9.86
N LEU A 286 12.21 5.79 10.72
CA LEU A 286 12.70 4.48 10.31
C LEU A 286 11.61 3.72 9.54
N LEU A 287 11.92 3.19 8.36
CA LEU A 287 11.01 2.39 7.55
C LEU A 287 11.41 0.91 7.61
N LEU A 288 10.54 0.09 8.19
CA LEU A 288 10.70 -1.36 8.31
C LEU A 288 9.47 -2.06 7.73
N PRO A 289 9.46 -2.33 6.41
CA PRO A 289 8.31 -2.96 5.77
C PRO A 289 7.97 -4.32 6.37
N GLU A 290 6.67 -4.56 6.59
CA GLU A 290 6.09 -5.82 7.10
C GLU A 290 6.62 -6.27 8.47
N GLU A 291 7.32 -5.40 9.22
CA GLU A 291 7.81 -5.71 10.56
C GLU A 291 7.00 -5.00 11.65
N ASN A 292 6.60 -5.74 12.69
CA ASN A 292 5.97 -5.13 13.86
C ASN A 292 7.01 -4.35 14.68
N VAL A 293 6.86 -3.02 14.72
CA VAL A 293 7.75 -2.11 15.46
C VAL A 293 7.31 -1.87 16.90
N ALA A 294 6.07 -2.24 17.25
CA ALA A 294 5.52 -2.12 18.60
C ALA A 294 5.85 -3.35 19.46
N THR A 295 7.13 -3.74 19.55
CA THR A 295 7.56 -4.87 20.36
C THR A 295 8.59 -4.47 21.41
N PRO A 296 8.61 -5.10 22.62
CA PRO A 296 9.63 -4.86 23.63
C PRO A 296 11.06 -5.15 23.13
N LYS A 297 11.22 -6.13 22.25
CA LYS A 297 12.53 -6.47 21.64
C LYS A 297 13.10 -5.31 20.84
N ARG A 298 12.23 -4.48 20.22
CA ARG A 298 12.63 -3.26 19.51
C ARG A 298 12.63 -2.01 20.39
N GLY A 299 12.38 -2.16 21.71
CA GLY A 299 12.38 -1.07 22.68
C GLY A 299 11.06 -0.30 22.80
N ALA A 300 9.99 -0.79 22.18
CA ALA A 300 8.66 -0.22 22.40
C ALA A 300 8.15 -0.54 23.80
N ARG A 301 7.37 0.38 24.38
CA ARG A 301 6.81 0.22 25.72
C ARG A 301 5.49 0.96 25.89
N VAL A 302 4.61 0.41 26.71
CA VAL A 302 3.39 1.08 27.16
C VAL A 302 3.75 2.08 28.27
N ILE A 303 3.42 3.36 28.08
CA ILE A 303 3.74 4.44 29.02
C ILE A 303 2.52 4.93 29.80
N SER A 304 1.29 4.68 29.30
CA SER A 304 0.02 4.97 29.97
C SER A 304 -0.95 3.80 29.82
N GLY A 305 -1.82 3.61 30.80
CA GLY A 305 -2.75 2.47 30.93
C GLY A 305 -2.43 1.61 32.15
N ASP A 306 -3.36 0.72 32.53
CA ASP A 306 -3.19 -0.28 33.58
C ASP A 306 -2.78 -1.62 32.95
N MET A 307 -2.07 -2.48 33.72
CA MET A 307 -1.60 -3.81 33.28
C MET A 307 -0.71 -3.74 32.02
N ARG A 308 0.25 -2.85 32.00
CA ARG A 308 1.05 -2.42 30.82
C ARG A 308 1.88 -3.51 30.16
N SER A 309 2.10 -4.65 30.79
CA SER A 309 2.98 -5.71 30.27
C SER A 309 2.34 -6.54 29.16
N ALA A 310 1.00 -6.60 29.10
CA ALA A 310 0.28 -7.51 28.21
C ALA A 310 0.22 -7.03 26.75
N LEU A 311 -0.01 -5.73 26.52
CA LEU A 311 -0.36 -5.21 25.18
C LEU A 311 0.67 -5.52 24.08
N LEU A 312 1.94 -5.62 24.41
CA LEU A 312 3.05 -5.76 23.48
C LEU A 312 3.84 -7.07 23.64
N ASP A 313 3.38 -8.01 24.48
CA ASP A 313 4.09 -9.27 24.75
C ASP A 313 3.97 -10.29 23.62
N GLY A 314 3.00 -10.10 22.71
CA GLY A 314 2.73 -10.97 21.58
C GLY A 314 1.90 -12.19 21.93
N ASP A 315 1.42 -12.32 23.18
CA ASP A 315 0.48 -13.37 23.58
C ASP A 315 -0.95 -12.98 23.20
N THR A 316 -1.54 -13.71 22.26
CA THR A 316 -2.90 -13.48 21.75
C THR A 316 -3.88 -14.57 22.15
N ASP A 317 -3.45 -15.54 22.93
CA ASP A 317 -4.24 -16.72 23.30
C ASP A 317 -4.54 -16.80 24.80
N ASN A 318 -3.58 -16.38 25.64
CA ASN A 318 -3.65 -16.55 27.10
C ASN A 318 -4.16 -15.29 27.80
N TYR A 319 -5.37 -14.85 27.50
CA TYR A 319 -6.05 -13.77 28.21
C TYR A 319 -7.42 -14.21 28.70
N ASP A 320 -7.81 -13.69 29.86
CA ASP A 320 -9.06 -14.01 30.53
C ASP A 320 -9.70 -12.75 31.15
N MET A 321 -10.57 -12.91 32.17
CA MET A 321 -11.22 -11.78 32.86
C MET A 321 -10.27 -10.98 33.76
N GLU A 322 -9.12 -11.54 34.15
CA GLU A 322 -8.23 -10.99 35.19
C GLU A 322 -6.88 -10.54 34.63
N ARG A 323 -6.43 -11.11 33.50
CA ARG A 323 -5.07 -10.89 32.96
C ARG A 323 -5.01 -10.97 31.44
N GLY A 324 -3.82 -10.67 30.88
CA GLY A 324 -3.54 -10.76 29.44
C GLY A 324 -4.10 -9.60 28.64
N TYR A 325 -4.37 -8.46 29.26
CA TYR A 325 -4.82 -7.23 28.56
C TYR A 325 -4.26 -5.98 29.24
N THR A 326 -4.21 -4.91 28.49
CA THR A 326 -4.00 -3.55 29.01
C THR A 326 -5.33 -2.81 28.97
N ARG A 327 -5.61 -1.98 29.97
CA ARG A 327 -6.89 -1.28 30.09
C ARG A 327 -6.73 0.19 30.47
N HIS A 328 -7.78 0.95 30.20
CA HIS A 328 -7.97 2.29 30.76
C HIS A 328 -9.44 2.54 31.07
N THR A 329 -9.70 3.42 32.03
CA THR A 329 -11.06 3.89 32.34
C THR A 329 -11.55 4.82 31.23
N ILE A 330 -12.74 4.59 30.68
CA ILE A 330 -13.39 5.46 29.73
C ILE A 330 -13.90 6.69 30.48
N SER A 331 -13.55 7.88 30.01
CA SER A 331 -13.93 9.16 30.59
C SER A 331 -14.17 10.17 29.48
N ASP A 332 -15.18 11.02 29.67
CA ASP A 332 -15.47 12.15 28.77
C ASP A 332 -14.52 13.35 29.00
N ALA A 333 -13.57 13.23 29.93
CA ALA A 333 -12.59 14.28 30.17
C ALA A 333 -11.74 14.54 28.92
N PRO A 334 -11.54 15.79 28.52
CA PRO A 334 -10.74 16.14 27.34
C PRO A 334 -9.29 15.66 27.43
N ASP A 335 -8.78 15.45 28.62
CA ASP A 335 -7.42 14.97 28.89
C ASP A 335 -7.37 13.46 29.18
N ASN A 336 -8.31 12.65 28.66
CA ASN A 336 -8.30 11.21 28.83
C ASN A 336 -6.95 10.66 28.37
N PRO A 337 -6.11 10.10 29.26
CA PRO A 337 -4.77 9.66 28.93
C PRO A 337 -4.78 8.45 27.98
N GLY A 338 -5.85 7.64 27.98
CA GLY A 338 -5.93 6.43 27.19
C GLY A 338 -4.80 5.44 27.47
N ILE A 339 -4.61 4.49 26.57
CA ILE A 339 -3.45 3.62 26.52
C ILE A 339 -2.45 4.26 25.55
N VAL A 340 -1.21 4.54 26.02
CA VAL A 340 -0.19 5.14 25.19
C VAL A 340 1.00 4.21 25.04
N VAL A 341 1.32 3.89 23.80
CA VAL A 341 2.51 3.12 23.39
C VAL A 341 3.56 4.11 22.87
N ARG A 342 4.79 3.99 23.36
CA ARG A 342 5.96 4.70 22.83
C ARG A 342 6.82 3.71 22.05
N LEU A 343 7.08 4.01 20.78
CA LEU A 343 8.07 3.31 19.95
C LEU A 343 9.49 3.73 20.35
N ALA A 344 10.48 2.91 20.04
CA ALA A 344 11.88 3.20 20.38
C ALA A 344 12.38 4.47 19.70
N THR A 345 12.06 4.61 18.41
CA THR A 345 12.41 5.76 17.56
C THR A 345 11.20 6.18 16.76
N THR A 346 11.26 7.35 16.13
CA THR A 346 10.29 7.73 15.10
C THR A 346 10.31 6.73 13.95
N THR A 347 9.15 6.19 13.59
CA THR A 347 9.01 5.11 12.61
C THR A 347 7.85 5.42 11.68
N ILE A 348 7.98 5.08 10.40
CA ILE A 348 6.90 5.23 9.42
C ILE A 348 6.00 4.01 9.51
N ILE A 349 4.72 4.24 9.83
CA ILE A 349 3.68 3.23 9.87
C ILE A 349 2.45 3.69 9.11
N ASN A 350 1.68 2.73 8.59
CA ASN A 350 0.38 2.95 7.93
C ASN A 350 -0.65 1.88 8.27
N TYR A 351 -0.31 0.98 9.18
CA TYR A 351 -1.14 -0.15 9.56
C TYR A 351 -0.98 -0.46 11.05
N ILE A 352 -2.10 -0.54 11.74
CA ILE A 352 -2.18 -1.02 13.14
C ILE A 352 -3.09 -2.24 13.16
N ARG A 353 -2.61 -3.31 13.77
CA ARG A 353 -3.40 -4.49 14.09
C ARG A 353 -3.67 -4.51 15.58
N LEU A 354 -4.94 -4.55 15.98
CA LEU A 354 -5.36 -4.43 17.37
C LEU A 354 -6.28 -5.60 17.74
N LEU A 355 -5.98 -6.29 18.83
CA LEU A 355 -6.89 -7.28 19.42
C LEU A 355 -7.60 -6.65 20.62
N LEU A 356 -8.89 -6.45 20.47
CA LEU A 356 -9.79 -6.06 21.57
C LEU A 356 -10.17 -7.32 22.36
N TRP A 357 -10.35 -7.18 23.66
CA TRP A 357 -10.77 -8.29 24.51
C TRP A 357 -12.17 -8.79 24.11
N ASP A 358 -12.34 -10.09 23.89
CA ASP A 358 -13.53 -10.69 23.23
C ASP A 358 -14.02 -12.02 23.84
N ARG A 359 -13.69 -12.28 25.12
CA ARG A 359 -14.12 -13.52 25.80
C ARG A 359 -15.62 -13.54 26.14
N ASP A 360 -16.35 -12.43 25.94
CA ASP A 360 -17.81 -12.37 25.95
C ASP A 360 -18.33 -11.56 24.74
N ASN A 361 -19.63 -11.25 24.70
CA ASN A 361 -20.27 -10.53 23.60
C ASN A 361 -20.14 -9.00 23.69
N ARG A 362 -19.18 -8.47 24.50
CA ARG A 362 -18.96 -7.04 24.57
C ARG A 362 -18.35 -6.48 23.28
N SER A 363 -18.71 -5.23 23.01
CA SER A 363 -18.18 -4.45 21.92
C SER A 363 -17.66 -3.12 22.45
N TYR A 364 -16.69 -2.56 21.75
CA TYR A 364 -16.04 -1.31 22.10
C TYR A 364 -16.17 -0.30 20.96
N ALA A 365 -16.29 0.97 21.34
CA ALA A 365 -16.02 2.07 20.44
C ALA A 365 -14.74 2.77 20.89
N TYR A 366 -13.93 3.26 19.95
CA TYR A 366 -12.62 3.81 20.23
C TYR A 366 -12.09 4.68 19.09
N TYR A 367 -11.02 5.41 19.36
CA TYR A 367 -10.22 6.06 18.32
C TYR A 367 -8.73 5.90 18.60
N ILE A 368 -7.90 6.10 17.56
CA ILE A 368 -6.45 6.06 17.67
C ILE A 368 -5.88 7.40 17.21
N GLU A 369 -5.01 7.96 18.03
CA GLU A 369 -4.23 9.14 17.74
C GLU A 369 -2.75 8.79 17.73
N VAL A 370 -1.98 9.46 16.86
CA VAL A 370 -0.53 9.29 16.77
C VAL A 370 0.17 10.63 16.94
N SER A 371 1.41 10.58 17.46
CA SER A 371 2.21 11.76 17.71
C SER A 371 3.69 11.46 17.55
N VAL A 372 4.51 12.50 17.33
CA VAL A 372 5.97 12.44 17.36
C VAL A 372 6.52 12.93 18.69
N ASP A 373 5.87 13.89 19.34
CA ASP A 373 6.38 14.61 20.53
C ASP A 373 5.50 14.45 21.79
N GLN A 374 4.40 13.70 21.72
CA GLN A 374 3.42 13.50 22.79
C GLN A 374 2.63 14.78 23.16
N LYS A 375 2.76 15.87 22.40
CA LYS A 375 2.03 17.13 22.62
C LYS A 375 0.93 17.30 21.58
N ASP A 376 1.33 17.22 20.32
CA ASP A 376 0.44 17.34 19.19
C ASP A 376 0.00 15.95 18.71
N TRP A 377 -1.30 15.70 18.67
CA TRP A 377 -1.89 14.43 18.28
C TRP A 377 -2.72 14.55 17.01
N VAL A 378 -2.62 13.56 16.15
CA VAL A 378 -3.45 13.42 14.96
C VAL A 378 -4.25 12.14 15.05
N ARG A 379 -5.57 12.25 14.92
CA ARG A 379 -6.46 11.10 14.86
C ARG A 379 -6.33 10.42 13.50
N VAL A 380 -5.89 9.17 13.50
CA VAL A 380 -5.69 8.35 12.30
C VAL A 380 -6.79 7.33 12.09
N ILE A 381 -7.43 6.89 13.18
CA ILE A 381 -8.58 5.98 13.16
C ILE A 381 -9.65 6.57 14.06
N ASP A 382 -10.89 6.62 13.57
CA ASP A 382 -12.05 7.03 14.35
C ASP A 382 -13.17 5.98 14.24
N HIS A 383 -13.22 5.11 15.22
CA HIS A 383 -14.26 4.12 15.43
C HIS A 383 -15.12 4.46 16.66
N SER A 384 -15.22 5.74 17.02
CA SER A 384 -16.02 6.19 18.19
C SER A 384 -17.52 5.99 18.02
N ASN A 385 -18.00 5.86 16.78
CA ASN A 385 -19.40 5.61 16.44
C ASN A 385 -19.67 4.15 15.98
N TYR A 386 -18.67 3.28 16.03
CA TYR A 386 -18.77 1.90 15.55
C TYR A 386 -18.52 0.93 16.68
N PHE A 387 -19.34 -0.12 16.78
CA PHE A 387 -19.08 -1.20 17.72
C PHE A 387 -18.20 -2.26 17.09
N CYS A 388 -17.02 -2.42 17.69
CA CYS A 388 -15.95 -3.30 17.28
C CYS A 388 -15.66 -4.36 18.35
N ARG A 389 -15.15 -5.52 17.93
CA ARG A 389 -14.70 -6.58 18.85
C ARG A 389 -13.58 -7.40 18.21
N SER A 390 -12.80 -8.09 19.04
CA SER A 390 -11.74 -8.99 18.57
C SER A 390 -10.71 -8.28 17.66
N TRP A 391 -10.23 -8.94 16.60
CA TRP A 391 -9.19 -8.41 15.74
C TRP A 391 -9.66 -7.26 14.85
N GLN A 392 -8.87 -6.17 14.87
CA GLN A 392 -9.06 -4.98 14.06
C GLN A 392 -7.88 -4.83 13.10
N ASN A 393 -8.13 -4.58 11.82
CA ASN A 393 -7.13 -4.25 10.81
C ASN A 393 -7.33 -2.79 10.39
N LEU A 394 -6.43 -1.91 10.80
CA LEU A 394 -6.62 -0.46 10.76
C LEU A 394 -5.57 0.18 9.86
N TYR A 395 -5.98 0.64 8.69
CA TYR A 395 -5.12 1.24 7.68
C TYR A 395 -5.32 2.76 7.62
N PHE A 396 -4.24 3.49 7.42
CA PHE A 396 -4.24 4.96 7.28
C PHE A 396 -3.06 5.40 6.39
N GLU A 397 -3.04 6.68 5.99
CA GLU A 397 -1.95 7.24 5.21
C GLU A 397 -0.61 7.12 5.95
N PRO A 398 0.48 6.69 5.27
CA PRO A 398 1.79 6.53 5.89
C PRO A 398 2.24 7.82 6.58
N ARG A 399 2.69 7.72 7.82
CA ARG A 399 3.25 8.85 8.55
C ARG A 399 4.28 8.44 9.60
N VAL A 400 5.10 9.40 9.97
CA VAL A 400 6.11 9.23 11.01
C VAL A 400 5.47 9.30 12.39
N VAL A 401 5.68 8.27 13.20
CA VAL A 401 5.06 8.09 14.52
C VAL A 401 6.10 7.68 15.54
N GLN A 402 6.02 8.24 16.74
CA GLN A 402 6.75 7.76 17.91
C GLN A 402 5.80 7.35 19.05
N TYR A 403 4.62 7.92 19.11
CA TYR A 403 3.61 7.62 20.13
C TYR A 403 2.30 7.24 19.46
N ILE A 404 1.68 6.17 19.95
CA ILE A 404 0.36 5.69 19.55
C ILE A 404 -0.53 5.75 20.78
N LYS A 405 -1.65 6.48 20.70
CA LYS A 405 -2.62 6.64 21.79
C LYS A 405 -3.93 6.01 21.38
N LEU A 406 -4.37 5.02 22.14
CA LEU A 406 -5.62 4.29 21.97
C LEU A 406 -6.59 4.72 23.05
N VAL A 407 -7.73 5.27 22.66
CA VAL A 407 -8.74 5.80 23.56
C VAL A 407 -10.08 5.12 23.31
N GLY A 408 -10.56 4.34 24.28
CA GLY A 408 -11.91 3.79 24.27
C GLY A 408 -12.94 4.87 24.61
N THR A 409 -14.04 4.88 23.88
CA THR A 409 -15.15 5.82 24.09
C THR A 409 -16.41 5.14 24.62
N SER A 410 -16.59 3.84 24.36
CA SER A 410 -17.74 3.08 24.82
C SER A 410 -17.42 1.59 25.00
N ASN A 411 -18.19 0.96 25.89
CA ASN A 411 -18.22 -0.50 26.10
C ASN A 411 -19.66 -0.92 26.35
N THR A 412 -20.17 -1.93 25.66
CA THR A 412 -21.58 -2.32 25.70
C THR A 412 -22.02 -3.00 27.00
N VAL A 413 -21.11 -3.62 27.76
CA VAL A 413 -21.47 -4.46 28.94
C VAL A 413 -21.63 -3.63 30.23
N ASN A 414 -20.95 -2.51 30.40
CA ASN A 414 -20.88 -1.82 31.69
C ASN A 414 -21.89 -0.67 31.90
N LYS A 415 -23.02 -0.65 31.18
CA LYS A 415 -24.03 0.42 31.34
C LYS A 415 -24.90 0.32 32.61
N VAL A 416 -24.86 -0.80 33.34
CA VAL A 416 -25.88 -1.10 34.37
C VAL A 416 -25.60 -0.49 35.75
N ASN A 417 -24.35 -0.12 36.10
CA ASN A 417 -24.04 0.28 37.47
C ASN A 417 -23.18 1.55 37.65
N ASN A 418 -23.06 2.44 36.65
CA ASN A 418 -22.31 3.73 36.77
C ASN A 418 -20.91 3.67 37.39
N LEU A 419 -20.30 2.50 37.55
CA LEU A 419 -18.97 2.32 38.10
C LEU A 419 -18.00 1.99 36.96
N TYR A 420 -17.22 2.99 36.52
CA TYR A 420 -16.01 2.89 35.68
C TYR A 420 -16.15 1.98 34.45
N VAL A 421 -16.69 2.52 33.40
CA VAL A 421 -16.64 1.86 32.06
C VAL A 421 -15.19 1.73 31.65
N VAL A 422 -14.72 0.52 31.33
CA VAL A 422 -13.32 0.22 31.07
C VAL A 422 -13.15 -0.29 29.63
N PHE A 423 -12.14 0.22 28.97
CA PHE A 423 -11.68 -0.26 27.66
C PHE A 423 -10.53 -1.25 27.83
N HIS A 424 -10.55 -2.36 27.10
CA HIS A 424 -9.56 -3.44 27.21
C HIS A 424 -8.97 -3.75 25.83
N ALA A 425 -7.64 -3.76 25.74
CA ALA A 425 -6.88 -4.16 24.56
C ALA A 425 -5.90 -5.28 24.93
N VAL A 426 -5.90 -6.37 24.18
CA VAL A 426 -5.07 -7.55 24.40
C VAL A 426 -3.73 -7.42 23.71
N SER A 427 -3.72 -7.06 22.42
CA SER A 427 -2.49 -6.94 21.63
C SER A 427 -2.56 -5.75 20.69
N LEU A 428 -1.42 -5.09 20.47
CA LEU A 428 -1.25 -4.03 19.50
C LEU A 428 0.04 -4.25 18.71
N GLU A 429 -0.11 -4.31 17.39
CA GLU A 429 0.99 -4.36 16.43
C GLU A 429 0.97 -3.09 15.57
N ALA A 430 2.13 -2.54 15.27
CA ALA A 430 2.27 -1.37 14.39
C ALA A 430 3.25 -1.69 13.27
N LEU A 431 2.84 -1.50 12.03
CA LEU A 431 3.57 -1.94 10.84
C LEU A 431 3.52 -0.88 9.74
N HIS A 432 4.45 -1.02 8.80
CA HIS A 432 4.31 -0.42 7.48
C HIS A 432 4.09 -1.53 6.45
N THR A 433 3.01 -1.45 5.68
CA THR A 433 2.70 -2.41 4.61
C THR A 433 2.48 -1.71 3.28
N ALA A 434 2.99 -2.31 2.20
CA ALA A 434 2.66 -1.90 0.85
C ALA A 434 1.32 -2.50 0.36
N ARG A 435 0.78 -3.50 1.08
CA ARG A 435 -0.45 -4.22 0.72
C ARG A 435 -1.66 -3.63 1.43
N VAL A 436 -2.00 -2.39 1.07
CA VAL A 436 -3.19 -1.73 1.61
C VAL A 436 -4.41 -2.18 0.82
N PRO A 437 -5.47 -2.72 1.47
CA PRO A 437 -6.71 -3.06 0.80
C PRO A 437 -7.41 -1.79 0.28
N PRO A 438 -8.36 -1.91 -0.66
CA PRO A 438 -9.17 -0.77 -1.07
C PRO A 438 -9.89 -0.15 0.13
N LEU A 439 -9.70 1.15 0.33
CA LEU A 439 -10.36 1.92 1.39
C LEU A 439 -11.41 2.86 0.82
N CYS A 440 -12.48 3.07 1.58
CA CYS A 440 -13.49 4.07 1.31
C CYS A 440 -13.83 4.78 2.62
N ASN A 441 -13.60 6.10 2.69
CA ASN A 441 -13.76 6.90 3.92
C ASN A 441 -13.02 6.32 5.14
N GLY A 442 -11.81 5.80 4.93
CA GLY A 442 -10.99 5.17 5.99
C GLY A 442 -11.40 3.75 6.38
N LEU A 443 -12.48 3.20 5.81
CA LEU A 443 -12.94 1.84 6.06
C LEU A 443 -12.53 0.89 4.93
N ILE A 444 -12.25 -0.36 5.27
CA ILE A 444 -11.94 -1.40 4.30
C ILE A 444 -13.17 -1.67 3.43
N LYS A 445 -13.00 -1.62 2.10
CA LYS A 445 -13.94 -2.17 1.12
C LYS A 445 -13.51 -3.60 0.79
N PRO A 446 -14.09 -4.62 1.42
CA PRO A 446 -13.62 -5.99 1.26
C PRO A 446 -13.95 -6.53 -0.14
N VAL A 447 -13.03 -7.34 -0.66
CA VAL A 447 -13.22 -8.10 -1.91
C VAL A 447 -13.71 -9.52 -1.59
N HIS A 448 -13.21 -10.08 -0.47
CA HIS A 448 -13.57 -11.43 -0.02
C HIS A 448 -14.55 -11.37 1.15
N ASN A 449 -15.24 -12.48 1.40
CA ASN A 449 -16.19 -12.61 2.50
C ASN A 449 -15.54 -12.27 3.85
N VAL A 450 -16.09 -11.28 4.58
CA VAL A 450 -15.65 -10.89 5.92
C VAL A 450 -16.55 -11.43 7.03
N ALA A 451 -17.68 -12.07 6.70
CA ALA A 451 -18.56 -12.75 7.64
C ALA A 451 -18.05 -14.19 7.90
N THR A 452 -16.81 -14.32 8.38
CA THR A 452 -16.19 -15.61 8.68
C THR A 452 -15.61 -15.63 10.10
N VAL A 453 -15.45 -16.83 10.64
CA VAL A 453 -14.86 -17.04 11.97
C VAL A 453 -13.40 -16.58 12.01
N GLU A 454 -12.66 -16.78 10.92
CA GLU A 454 -11.25 -16.40 10.79
C GLU A 454 -11.06 -14.87 10.86
N LEU A 455 -12.06 -14.11 10.37
CA LEU A 455 -12.11 -12.66 10.47
C LEU A 455 -12.90 -12.18 11.69
N SER A 456 -13.11 -13.09 12.67
CA SER A 456 -13.71 -12.79 13.98
C SER A 456 -15.15 -12.29 13.91
N ALA A 457 -15.90 -12.64 12.87
CA ALA A 457 -17.34 -12.46 12.85
C ALA A 457 -18.01 -13.43 13.83
N VAL A 458 -19.12 -13.03 14.43
CA VAL A 458 -19.83 -13.83 15.44
C VAL A 458 -21.35 -13.67 15.29
N VAL A 459 -22.07 -14.76 15.52
CA VAL A 459 -23.54 -14.75 15.70
C VAL A 459 -23.83 -14.38 17.16
N ILE A 460 -24.46 -13.23 17.38
CA ILE A 460 -24.78 -12.71 18.73
C ILE A 460 -26.23 -12.95 19.13
N GLU A 461 -27.12 -13.15 18.15
CA GLU A 461 -28.52 -13.56 18.35
C GLU A 461 -28.90 -14.63 17.32
N GLY A 462 -29.70 -15.58 17.70
CA GLY A 462 -30.07 -16.76 16.92
C GLY A 462 -29.55 -18.06 17.55
N ILE A 463 -30.17 -19.18 17.20
CA ILE A 463 -29.83 -20.52 17.71
C ILE A 463 -29.10 -21.28 16.62
N SER A 464 -27.79 -21.46 16.79
CA SER A 464 -26.99 -22.27 15.86
C SER A 464 -27.05 -23.76 16.23
N ARG A 465 -27.38 -24.60 15.25
CA ARG A 465 -27.51 -26.06 15.41
C ARG A 465 -26.20 -26.81 15.17
N SER A 466 -25.14 -26.10 14.81
CA SER A 466 -23.75 -26.56 14.80
C SER A 466 -22.86 -25.38 15.17
N ARG A 467 -21.65 -25.65 15.67
CA ARG A 467 -20.71 -24.61 16.04
C ARG A 467 -20.41 -23.72 14.82
N ASN A 468 -20.73 -22.43 14.93
CA ASN A 468 -20.52 -21.43 13.89
C ASN A 468 -21.18 -21.78 12.53
N ALA A 469 -22.30 -22.51 12.53
CA ALA A 469 -22.93 -22.98 11.29
C ALA A 469 -23.06 -21.93 10.20
N LEU A 470 -23.46 -20.70 10.56
CA LEU A 470 -23.67 -19.61 9.61
C LEU A 470 -22.37 -19.02 9.00
N LEU A 471 -21.23 -19.16 9.69
CA LEU A 471 -19.98 -18.44 9.41
C LEU A 471 -18.79 -19.38 9.14
N ASN A 472 -19.02 -20.70 9.12
CA ASN A 472 -17.96 -21.71 8.96
C ASN A 472 -17.61 -22.03 7.50
N GLY A 473 -18.32 -21.44 6.53
CA GLY A 473 -18.11 -21.67 5.10
C GLY A 473 -18.71 -22.97 4.56
N ASP A 474 -19.34 -23.79 5.40
CA ASP A 474 -19.97 -25.04 4.96
C ASP A 474 -21.35 -24.76 4.37
N THR A 475 -21.52 -25.06 3.09
CA THR A 475 -22.75 -24.86 2.31
C THR A 475 -23.30 -26.18 1.77
N GLU A 476 -22.73 -27.33 2.16
CA GLU A 476 -23.08 -28.66 1.65
C GLU A 476 -23.59 -29.60 2.74
N HIS A 477 -23.08 -29.48 4.00
CA HIS A 477 -23.39 -30.41 5.09
C HIS A 477 -24.40 -29.81 6.07
N TYR A 478 -25.65 -29.68 5.64
CA TYR A 478 -26.79 -29.28 6.48
C TYR A 478 -27.99 -30.19 6.25
N ASP A 479 -28.73 -30.45 7.33
CA ASP A 479 -29.89 -31.31 7.30
C ASP A 479 -31.02 -30.77 8.23
N TRP A 480 -31.90 -31.63 8.71
CA TRP A 480 -33.01 -31.26 9.59
C TRP A 480 -32.57 -30.88 11.01
N ASP A 481 -31.42 -31.35 11.47
CA ASP A 481 -30.97 -31.23 12.84
C ASP A 481 -29.75 -30.30 13.00
N GLN A 482 -28.95 -30.07 11.95
CA GLN A 482 -27.67 -29.36 12.03
C GLN A 482 -27.34 -28.53 10.77
N GLY A 483 -26.25 -27.75 10.85
CA GLY A 483 -25.70 -26.99 9.73
C GLY A 483 -26.46 -25.68 9.45
N TYR A 484 -27.23 -25.14 10.39
CA TYR A 484 -27.96 -23.90 10.24
C TYR A 484 -28.05 -23.08 11.53
N THR A 485 -28.38 -21.82 11.38
CA THR A 485 -28.77 -20.90 12.46
C THR A 485 -30.25 -20.54 12.27
N CYS A 486 -31.02 -20.47 13.35
CA CYS A 486 -32.46 -20.19 13.27
C CYS A 486 -32.96 -19.24 14.36
N HIS A 487 -34.16 -18.69 14.14
CA HIS A 487 -34.93 -17.97 15.15
C HIS A 487 -36.43 -18.23 14.99
N GLN A 488 -37.20 -18.06 16.09
CA GLN A 488 -38.67 -18.17 16.09
C GLN A 488 -39.28 -16.98 15.35
N LEU A 489 -40.24 -17.21 14.46
CA LEU A 489 -41.01 -16.17 13.80
C LEU A 489 -41.80 -15.34 14.81
N GLY A 490 -41.90 -14.03 14.59
CA GLY A 490 -42.60 -13.11 15.47
C GLY A 490 -41.84 -12.73 16.75
N SER A 491 -40.69 -13.38 17.03
CA SER A 491 -39.80 -13.01 18.13
C SER A 491 -38.34 -13.34 17.79
N GLY A 492 -37.42 -12.41 18.10
CA GLY A 492 -35.99 -12.58 17.84
C GLY A 492 -35.59 -12.33 16.39
N ALA A 493 -34.31 -12.55 16.12
CA ALA A 493 -33.65 -12.36 14.85
C ALA A 493 -32.42 -13.27 14.74
N ILE A 494 -31.80 -13.32 13.58
CA ILE A 494 -30.41 -13.75 13.45
C ILE A 494 -29.58 -12.48 13.34
N VAL A 495 -28.69 -12.24 14.30
CA VAL A 495 -27.82 -11.06 14.31
C VAL A 495 -26.37 -11.49 14.25
N VAL A 496 -25.68 -11.01 13.24
CA VAL A 496 -24.25 -11.24 13.02
C VAL A 496 -23.49 -9.94 13.23
N GLN A 497 -22.49 -9.98 14.08
CA GLN A 497 -21.54 -8.89 14.27
C GLN A 497 -20.24 -9.21 13.56
N LEU A 498 -19.78 -8.27 12.72
CA LEU A 498 -18.45 -8.25 12.13
C LEU A 498 -17.43 -7.71 13.15
N ALA A 499 -16.16 -8.05 13.00
CA ALA A 499 -15.13 -7.62 13.95
C ALA A 499 -14.99 -6.09 13.97
N GLN A 500 -15.09 -5.43 12.82
CA GLN A 500 -14.92 -4.01 12.61
C GLN A 500 -15.91 -3.51 11.54
N PRO A 501 -16.09 -2.18 11.39
CA PRO A 501 -16.87 -1.64 10.29
C PRO A 501 -16.19 -1.89 8.95
N TYR A 502 -16.96 -2.36 7.98
CA TYR A 502 -16.57 -2.52 6.59
C TYR A 502 -17.48 -1.71 5.68
N MET A 503 -16.95 -1.23 4.54
CA MET A 503 -17.76 -0.61 3.50
C MET A 503 -18.37 -1.70 2.63
N LEU A 504 -19.65 -2.05 2.87
CA LEU A 504 -20.36 -3.12 2.17
C LEU A 504 -21.41 -2.54 1.21
N SER A 505 -21.68 -3.30 0.14
CA SER A 505 -22.72 -3.01 -0.86
C SER A 505 -23.52 -4.24 -1.28
N SER A 506 -23.20 -5.41 -0.73
CA SER A 506 -23.92 -6.65 -1.05
C SER A 506 -23.80 -7.67 0.09
N ILE A 507 -24.80 -8.53 0.15
CA ILE A 507 -24.87 -9.70 1.05
C ILE A 507 -25.36 -10.86 0.20
N ARG A 508 -24.80 -12.07 0.42
CA ARG A 508 -25.32 -13.32 -0.10
C ARG A 508 -25.59 -14.27 1.03
N MET A 509 -26.72 -14.95 0.98
CA MET A 509 -27.09 -15.90 2.04
C MET A 509 -27.81 -17.14 1.46
N LEU A 510 -27.64 -18.27 2.13
CA LEU A 510 -28.29 -19.54 1.81
C LEU A 510 -29.40 -19.81 2.84
N LEU A 511 -30.64 -19.72 2.40
CA LEU A 511 -31.79 -20.17 3.16
C LEU A 511 -31.82 -21.71 3.16
N TRP A 512 -32.20 -22.31 4.29
CA TRP A 512 -32.31 -23.76 4.38
C TRP A 512 -33.34 -24.30 3.34
N ASP A 513 -32.97 -25.26 2.52
CA ASP A 513 -33.73 -25.70 1.35
C ASP A 513 -33.75 -27.21 1.12
N CYS A 514 -33.58 -28.01 2.18
CA CYS A 514 -33.70 -29.48 2.10
C CYS A 514 -35.12 -29.96 1.69
N ASP A 515 -36.15 -29.12 1.79
CA ASP A 515 -37.49 -29.37 1.29
C ASP A 515 -38.02 -28.21 0.42
N TYR A 516 -39.31 -28.22 0.07
CA TYR A 516 -39.94 -27.19 -0.79
C TYR A 516 -40.45 -25.95 -0.04
N ARG A 517 -40.04 -25.73 1.24
CA ARG A 517 -40.47 -24.57 2.02
C ARG A 517 -39.97 -23.27 1.45
N HIS A 518 -40.74 -22.22 1.71
CA HIS A 518 -40.43 -20.84 1.34
C HIS A 518 -40.35 -19.96 2.56
N TYR A 519 -39.53 -18.94 2.50
CA TYR A 519 -39.36 -17.97 3.56
C TYR A 519 -39.67 -16.56 3.04
N SER A 520 -40.21 -15.73 3.95
CA SER A 520 -40.25 -14.28 3.76
C SER A 520 -39.42 -13.65 4.87
N TYR A 521 -38.71 -12.58 4.58
CA TYR A 521 -37.78 -11.96 5.52
C TYR A 521 -37.49 -10.51 5.14
N TYR A 522 -36.81 -9.78 6.04
CA TYR A 522 -36.12 -8.53 5.71
C TYR A 522 -34.74 -8.50 6.37
N VAL A 523 -33.85 -7.64 5.84
CA VAL A 523 -32.45 -7.50 6.30
C VAL A 523 -32.17 -6.05 6.62
N GLU A 524 -31.57 -5.84 7.78
CA GLU A 524 -31.15 -4.55 8.28
C GLU A 524 -29.67 -4.56 8.63
N THR A 525 -29.03 -3.38 8.53
CA THR A 525 -27.64 -3.16 8.93
C THR A 525 -27.56 -2.08 10.00
N SER A 526 -26.57 -2.16 10.87
CA SER A 526 -26.31 -1.18 11.91
C SER A 526 -24.81 -1.03 12.19
N LEU A 527 -24.46 0.07 12.87
CA LEU A 527 -23.10 0.38 13.35
C LEU A 527 -22.98 0.22 14.87
N ASN A 528 -24.11 0.27 15.61
CA ASN A 528 -24.13 0.48 17.06
C ASN A 528 -25.29 -0.19 17.81
N TYR A 529 -26.04 -1.11 17.19
CA TYR A 529 -27.24 -1.79 17.68
C TYR A 529 -28.48 -0.89 17.90
N TRP A 530 -28.39 0.42 17.69
CA TRP A 530 -29.51 1.33 17.91
C TRP A 530 -30.12 1.81 16.61
N ASP A 531 -29.27 2.21 15.69
CA ASP A 531 -29.66 2.79 14.41
C ASP A 531 -29.66 1.67 13.36
N TRP A 532 -30.84 1.17 13.04
CA TRP A 532 -31.03 0.12 12.05
C TRP A 532 -31.54 0.70 10.75
N GLU A 533 -30.94 0.26 9.65
CA GLU A 533 -31.30 0.67 8.31
C GLU A 533 -31.61 -0.57 7.46
N MET A 534 -32.84 -0.60 6.90
CA MET A 534 -33.29 -1.72 6.07
C MET A 534 -32.57 -1.68 4.72
N VAL A 535 -31.92 -2.79 4.36
CA VAL A 535 -31.21 -2.96 3.09
C VAL A 535 -31.93 -3.90 2.13
N ALA A 536 -32.84 -4.71 2.63
CA ALA A 536 -33.72 -5.55 1.81
C ALA A 536 -35.06 -5.82 2.52
N ASP A 537 -36.14 -5.69 1.77
CA ASP A 537 -37.49 -6.13 2.17
C ASP A 537 -37.98 -7.22 1.21
N ARG A 538 -38.08 -8.45 1.72
CA ARG A 538 -38.60 -9.65 1.07
C ARG A 538 -39.80 -10.23 1.82
N THR A 539 -40.52 -9.37 2.56
CA THR A 539 -41.66 -9.79 3.39
C THR A 539 -42.87 -10.29 2.56
N ARG A 540 -42.93 -9.91 1.29
CA ARG A 540 -43.98 -10.33 0.35
C ARG A 540 -43.55 -11.38 -0.65
N ASP A 541 -42.28 -11.74 -0.63
CA ASP A 541 -41.68 -12.68 -1.58
C ASP A 541 -41.62 -14.09 -0.95
N ALA A 542 -41.80 -15.13 -1.78
CA ALA A 542 -41.57 -16.51 -1.40
C ALA A 542 -40.16 -16.93 -1.79
N CYS A 543 -39.20 -16.72 -0.90
CA CYS A 543 -37.79 -16.96 -1.12
C CYS A 543 -37.36 -18.37 -0.74
N ARG A 544 -36.38 -18.94 -1.47
CA ARG A 544 -35.82 -20.27 -1.22
C ARG A 544 -34.37 -20.32 -1.68
N SER A 545 -33.52 -21.11 -0.99
CA SER A 545 -32.11 -21.32 -1.35
C SER A 545 -31.30 -20.03 -1.39
N TRP A 546 -30.35 -19.90 -2.31
CA TRP A 546 -29.46 -18.76 -2.39
C TRP A 546 -30.18 -17.44 -2.68
N GLN A 547 -29.88 -16.43 -1.89
CA GLN A 547 -30.36 -15.05 -2.02
C GLN A 547 -29.19 -14.10 -2.17
N VAL A 548 -29.26 -13.18 -3.13
CA VAL A 548 -28.29 -12.10 -3.29
C VAL A 548 -29.01 -10.77 -3.12
N ILE A 549 -28.45 -9.92 -2.27
CA ILE A 549 -28.97 -8.60 -1.91
C ILE A 549 -27.92 -7.57 -2.27
N TYR A 550 -28.29 -6.57 -3.06
CA TYR A 550 -27.45 -5.41 -3.36
C TYR A 550 -28.05 -4.15 -2.75
N PHE A 551 -27.21 -3.29 -2.22
CA PHE A 551 -27.61 -2.00 -1.63
C PHE A 551 -26.55 -0.94 -1.85
N THR A 552 -26.90 0.31 -1.57
CA THR A 552 -25.98 1.45 -1.67
C THR A 552 -24.80 1.24 -0.72
N PRO A 553 -23.53 1.39 -1.18
CA PRO A 553 -22.34 1.23 -0.33
C PRO A 553 -22.46 2.04 0.96
N ARG A 554 -22.28 1.37 2.10
CA ARG A 554 -22.39 1.95 3.43
C ARG A 554 -21.49 1.25 4.44
N PRO A 555 -21.11 1.92 5.54
CA PRO A 555 -20.47 1.27 6.66
C PRO A 555 -21.41 0.27 7.33
N VAL A 556 -20.92 -0.93 7.65
CA VAL A 556 -21.66 -1.99 8.32
C VAL A 556 -20.77 -2.67 9.35
N SER A 557 -21.21 -2.74 10.59
CA SER A 557 -20.61 -3.54 11.68
C SER A 557 -21.51 -4.71 12.09
N ILE A 558 -22.82 -4.58 11.89
CA ILE A 558 -23.82 -5.53 12.41
C ILE A 558 -24.89 -5.74 11.33
N ILE A 559 -25.27 -7.00 11.14
CA ILE A 559 -26.30 -7.42 10.18
C ILE A 559 -27.38 -8.15 10.95
N ARG A 560 -28.63 -7.75 10.77
CA ARG A 560 -29.81 -8.37 11.37
C ARG A 560 -30.73 -8.92 10.29
N ILE A 561 -31.07 -10.19 10.39
CA ILE A 561 -31.94 -10.91 9.45
C ILE A 561 -33.15 -11.38 10.23
N ILE A 562 -34.33 -10.91 9.83
CA ILE A 562 -35.61 -11.21 10.48
C ILE A 562 -36.50 -11.96 9.51
N GLY A 563 -36.78 -13.22 9.83
CA GLY A 563 -37.79 -14.01 9.14
C GLY A 563 -39.20 -13.57 9.54
N THR A 564 -40.07 -13.39 8.56
CA THR A 564 -41.47 -13.00 8.77
C THR A 564 -42.46 -14.09 8.43
N ASN A 565 -42.06 -15.05 7.59
CA ASN A 565 -42.88 -16.20 7.24
C ASN A 565 -42.03 -17.42 6.88
N ASN A 566 -42.55 -18.61 7.19
CA ASN A 566 -42.09 -19.89 6.69
C ASN A 566 -43.34 -20.72 6.35
N SER A 567 -43.44 -21.28 5.16
CA SER A 567 -44.61 -22.01 4.65
C SER A 567 -44.90 -23.33 5.36
N VAL A 568 -43.99 -23.84 6.23
CA VAL A 568 -44.09 -25.15 6.86
C VAL A 568 -44.20 -25.06 8.39
N ASN A 569 -43.45 -24.18 9.04
CA ASN A 569 -43.42 -24.02 10.48
C ASN A 569 -43.16 -22.57 10.91
N GLU A 570 -43.03 -22.30 12.19
CA GLU A 570 -42.84 -20.96 12.76
C GLU A 570 -41.36 -20.65 13.04
N VAL A 571 -40.42 -21.21 12.29
CA VAL A 571 -38.97 -20.98 12.48
C VAL A 571 -38.33 -20.56 11.17
N PHE A 572 -37.54 -19.51 11.23
CA PHE A 572 -36.70 -19.08 10.10
C PHE A 572 -35.32 -19.72 10.21
N HIS A 573 -34.82 -20.28 9.10
CA HIS A 573 -33.56 -21.02 9.05
C HIS A 573 -32.61 -20.43 8.01
N LEU A 574 -31.37 -20.23 8.41
CA LEU A 574 -30.28 -19.71 7.55
C LEU A 574 -29.04 -20.59 7.67
N VAL A 575 -28.53 -21.06 6.55
CA VAL A 575 -27.37 -21.97 6.47
C VAL A 575 -26.06 -21.21 6.40
N HIS A 576 -25.97 -20.18 5.54
CA HIS A 576 -24.72 -19.49 5.28
C HIS A 576 -24.93 -18.00 4.99
N LEU A 577 -23.91 -17.19 5.32
CA LEU A 577 -23.88 -15.73 5.10
C LEU A 577 -22.53 -15.29 4.52
N GLU A 578 -22.56 -14.46 3.50
CA GLU A 578 -21.39 -13.84 2.89
C GLU A 578 -21.53 -12.32 2.81
N CYS A 579 -20.48 -11.60 3.11
CA CYS A 579 -20.39 -10.15 3.03
C CYS A 579 -18.96 -9.74 2.58
N PRO A 580 -18.75 -9.14 1.39
CA PRO A 580 -19.73 -8.98 0.32
C PRO A 580 -20.12 -10.32 -0.32
N ALA A 581 -21.20 -10.31 -1.10
CA ALA A 581 -21.63 -11.48 -1.86
C ALA A 581 -20.50 -12.01 -2.75
N GLN A 582 -20.17 -13.30 -2.59
CA GLN A 582 -19.23 -14.00 -3.47
C GLN A 582 -20.04 -14.63 -4.61
N VAL A 583 -20.23 -13.87 -5.67
CA VAL A 583 -20.86 -14.37 -6.91
C VAL A 583 -19.72 -14.58 -7.88
N GLU A 584 -19.51 -15.83 -8.33
CA GLU A 584 -18.64 -16.07 -9.49
C GLU A 584 -19.23 -15.26 -10.65
N GLU A 585 -18.50 -14.26 -11.14
CA GLU A 585 -18.80 -13.67 -12.43
C GLU A 585 -18.79 -14.83 -13.42
N ALA A 586 -19.97 -15.13 -14.01
CA ALA A 586 -20.06 -16.09 -15.09
C ALA A 586 -19.00 -15.66 -16.11
N ARG A 587 -17.92 -16.44 -16.23
CA ARG A 587 -16.89 -16.21 -17.24
C ARG A 587 -17.64 -16.10 -18.54
N GLU A 588 -17.75 -14.90 -19.10
CA GLU A 588 -18.27 -14.70 -20.45
C GLU A 588 -17.42 -15.59 -21.35
N ASP A 589 -18.01 -16.66 -21.84
CA ASP A 589 -17.38 -17.58 -22.77
C ASP A 589 -16.93 -16.75 -24.00
N PRO A 590 -15.62 -16.66 -24.29
CA PRO A 590 -15.12 -15.88 -25.43
C PRO A 590 -15.70 -16.35 -26.77
N ALA A 591 -16.31 -17.55 -26.80
CA ALA A 591 -17.01 -18.12 -27.96
C ALA A 591 -18.37 -17.50 -28.20
N ALA A 592 -19.06 -16.91 -27.22
CA ALA A 592 -20.37 -16.30 -27.38
C ALA A 592 -20.35 -14.94 -28.11
N LYS A 593 -19.19 -14.26 -28.19
CA LYS A 593 -19.03 -13.01 -28.95
C LYS A 593 -18.98 -13.19 -30.48
N LYS A 594 -18.90 -14.43 -30.99
CA LYS A 594 -18.83 -14.70 -32.44
C LYS A 594 -20.18 -14.93 -33.12
N GLN A 595 -21.33 -14.85 -32.43
CA GLN A 595 -22.66 -15.12 -32.99
C GLN A 595 -23.66 -13.96 -32.86
N ARG A 596 -23.21 -12.71 -32.88
CA ARG A 596 -24.13 -11.60 -33.16
C ARG A 596 -24.10 -11.33 -34.66
N PRO A 597 -25.23 -11.51 -35.43
CA PRO A 597 -25.26 -11.14 -36.82
C PRO A 597 -25.16 -9.62 -36.95
N SER A 598 -24.27 -9.18 -37.83
CA SER A 598 -24.13 -7.78 -38.23
C SER A 598 -25.43 -7.26 -38.83
N PRO A 599 -25.85 -6.01 -38.61
CA PRO A 599 -26.98 -5.42 -39.31
C PRO A 599 -26.66 -5.34 -40.80
N GLN A 600 -27.49 -5.98 -41.61
CA GLN A 600 -27.44 -5.85 -43.07
C GLN A 600 -27.83 -4.41 -43.46
N GLU A 601 -26.92 -3.70 -44.09
CA GLU A 601 -27.18 -2.50 -44.85
C GLU A 601 -28.02 -2.89 -46.11
N ASN A 602 -29.28 -2.54 -46.11
CA ASN A 602 -30.13 -2.57 -47.31
C ASN A 602 -29.74 -1.40 -48.23
N ARG A 603 -28.92 -1.66 -49.23
CA ARG A 603 -28.82 -0.82 -50.42
C ARG A 603 -30.02 -1.07 -51.30
N LEU A 604 -30.93 -0.11 -51.45
CA LEU A 604 -31.89 0.00 -52.52
C LEU A 604 -31.50 1.17 -53.43
N ASN A 605 -31.33 0.85 -54.70
CA ASN A 605 -31.04 1.76 -55.80
C ASN A 605 -32.31 2.52 -56.25
N PRO A 606 -32.20 3.69 -56.84
CA PRO A 606 -33.28 4.63 -57.08
C PRO A 606 -33.95 4.42 -58.43
N SER A 607 -35.27 4.60 -58.50
CA SER A 607 -35.98 4.95 -59.74
C SER A 607 -37.09 5.97 -59.48
N ASN A 608 -36.92 7.13 -60.08
CA ASN A 608 -37.88 8.10 -60.69
C ASN A 608 -39.31 8.19 -60.19
N GLY A 609 -39.72 9.43 -59.86
CA GLY A 609 -41.13 9.85 -60.09
C GLY A 609 -41.57 11.01 -59.17
N SER A 610 -41.41 12.19 -59.68
CA SER A 610 -42.21 13.45 -59.62
C SER A 610 -43.23 13.73 -58.53
N SER A 611 -43.09 14.96 -58.10
CA SER A 611 -44.07 16.02 -57.79
C SER A 611 -44.68 16.19 -56.41
N SER A 612 -44.44 17.40 -55.97
CA SER A 612 -45.34 18.40 -55.31
C SER A 612 -45.59 18.32 -53.80
N ASP A 613 -45.28 19.44 -53.31
CA ASP A 613 -45.97 20.32 -52.33
C ASP A 613 -45.48 20.45 -50.88
N ALA A 614 -45.30 21.69 -50.63
CA ALA A 614 -44.86 22.43 -49.50
C ALA A 614 -45.64 22.15 -48.20
N SER A 615 -44.92 22.19 -47.06
CA SER A 615 -45.31 23.09 -46.00
C SER A 615 -44.21 23.18 -44.91
N ARG A 616 -43.91 24.42 -44.59
CA ARG A 616 -43.02 24.92 -43.51
C ARG A 616 -43.49 24.45 -42.14
N ALA A 617 -42.57 24.04 -41.30
CA ALA A 617 -42.69 24.22 -39.88
C ALA A 617 -41.33 24.57 -39.27
N SER A 618 -41.31 25.68 -38.53
CA SER A 618 -40.18 26.31 -37.85
C SER A 618 -39.72 25.54 -36.60
N PRO A 619 -38.48 25.72 -36.14
CA PRO A 619 -37.96 25.07 -34.93
C PRO A 619 -38.41 25.73 -33.63
N PRO A 620 -38.48 25.02 -32.50
CA PRO A 620 -38.80 25.59 -31.19
C PRO A 620 -37.58 26.28 -30.55
N PRO A 621 -37.80 27.22 -29.60
CA PRO A 621 -36.80 28.10 -29.04
C PRO A 621 -35.97 27.42 -27.91
N ALA A 622 -34.80 28.02 -27.68
CA ALA A 622 -33.82 27.64 -26.66
C ALA A 622 -34.38 27.80 -25.23
N ALA A 623 -34.03 26.85 -24.35
CA ALA A 623 -34.31 26.87 -22.93
C ALA A 623 -33.29 27.74 -22.17
N GLU A 624 -33.81 28.60 -21.32
CA GLU A 624 -33.07 29.49 -20.41
C GLU A 624 -32.38 28.72 -19.29
N GLY A 625 -31.24 29.27 -18.81
CA GLY A 625 -30.41 28.70 -17.74
C GLY A 625 -31.04 28.89 -16.32
N PRO A 626 -30.50 28.26 -15.31
CA PRO A 626 -31.11 28.18 -13.98
C PRO A 626 -30.88 29.46 -13.15
N ALA A 627 -31.94 29.84 -12.41
CA ALA A 627 -32.01 30.96 -11.52
C ALA A 627 -31.28 30.71 -10.19
N ASP A 628 -30.76 31.79 -9.61
CA ASP A 628 -30.11 31.89 -8.30
C ASP A 628 -31.03 31.51 -7.13
N PRO A 629 -30.47 30.98 -6.00
CA PRO A 629 -31.24 30.70 -4.79
C PRO A 629 -31.47 31.97 -3.95
N PRO A 630 -32.58 32.04 -3.20
CA PRO A 630 -32.96 33.25 -2.46
C PRO A 630 -32.15 33.48 -1.17
N ARG A 631 -31.79 34.74 -0.94
CA ARG A 631 -31.13 35.25 0.28
C ARG A 631 -31.98 35.00 1.53
N ALA A 632 -31.31 34.49 2.57
CA ALA A 632 -31.85 34.38 3.92
C ALA A 632 -32.11 35.76 4.55
N ARG A 633 -33.30 35.93 5.12
CA ARG A 633 -33.68 37.09 5.94
C ARG A 633 -33.09 36.95 7.35
N SER A 634 -32.43 38.00 7.79
CA SER A 634 -31.97 38.20 9.17
C SER A 634 -33.15 38.39 10.14
N LEU A 635 -33.12 37.70 11.27
CA LEU A 635 -33.95 37.92 12.45
C LEU A 635 -33.24 38.89 13.43
N PRO A 636 -33.97 39.74 14.15
CA PRO A 636 -33.42 40.75 15.07
C PRO A 636 -33.02 40.14 16.44
N PRO A 637 -32.19 40.82 17.24
CA PRO A 637 -31.66 40.31 18.50
C PRO A 637 -32.68 40.37 19.63
N ALA A 638 -32.69 39.37 20.50
CA ALA A 638 -33.50 39.32 21.72
C ALA A 638 -32.78 40.07 22.86
N GLU A 639 -33.56 40.84 23.56
CA GLU A 639 -33.21 41.69 24.69
C GLU A 639 -32.80 40.87 25.93
N THR A 640 -31.83 41.42 26.64
CA THR A 640 -31.39 41.04 27.99
C THR A 640 -32.49 41.38 29.03
N ALA A 641 -32.82 40.41 29.88
CA ALA A 641 -33.46 40.68 31.17
C ALA A 641 -32.59 40.06 32.28
N THR A 642 -32.03 40.95 33.08
CA THR A 642 -31.50 40.72 34.40
C THR A 642 -32.67 40.59 35.38
N GLU A 643 -32.64 39.61 36.30
CA GLU A 643 -33.08 39.82 37.69
C GLU A 643 -32.50 38.74 38.61
N ALA A 644 -31.94 39.25 39.68
CA ALA A 644 -31.45 38.53 40.84
C ALA A 644 -32.63 38.03 41.68
N ASP A 645 -32.46 36.95 42.41
CA ASP A 645 -32.70 36.96 43.88
C ASP A 645 -32.26 35.62 44.53
N GLU A 646 -31.62 35.83 45.65
CA GLU A 646 -31.25 34.98 46.77
C GLU A 646 -32.37 34.01 47.25
N TYR A 647 -31.99 32.85 47.78
CA TYR A 647 -32.15 32.41 49.18
C TYR A 647 -31.76 30.94 49.38
N ASN A 648 -30.80 30.77 50.31
CA ASN A 648 -30.64 29.76 51.37
C ASN A 648 -31.47 28.46 51.35
N ASP A 649 -30.84 27.29 51.34
CA ASP A 649 -30.45 26.44 52.50
C ASP A 649 -29.54 25.28 52.02
#